data_03fdf448a2ca27f84ae1bae3f9ee3355
#
_entry.id   03fdf448a2ca27f84ae1bae3f9ee3355
#
_cell.length_a   1.000
_cell.length_b   1.000
_cell.length_c   1.000
_cell.angle_alpha   90.00
_cell.angle_beta   90.00
_cell.angle_gamma   90.00
#
_symmetry.space_group_name_H-M   'P 1'
#
loop_
_entity.id
_entity.type
_entity.pdbx_description
1 polymer ?
#
loop_
_entity_poly.entity_id
_entity_poly.type
_entity_poly.pdbx_seq_one_letter_code
_entity_poly.pdbx_strand_id
1 'polypeptide(L)'
;MIMKDRSTRLFMDINASLRMETLGQHCGVLEEAGEAVKRRRSAVAVALFIAASGAEAPWVHARLRELFGDGSTAMAREGALLATQALCEIGGATGEPYTVGLLPLVLRCNGDQSAVVRGAAAAAGAALARSINPHAVRLVLPAINEAIANSTWRIKAGALEVMATLAESSPVQVALALPEIVPVVSHQVWDTKREVQAASKHALLAACACIGNPDIEPLVDRLVRVIAKPDETESTLDALLATTFVTRVDRATLSVIAPLLSKCLKSRQSNMHRKAGMVIGNMCRLVTEAEDVAPFIPMLLPALKRAADETADVEASGEAQSAVKALTNALGVGHVAERAKAGLSGPTEEEMNKVTEDMRKEIERAMGAARSAIPPPDPVVSYMASLCASLVLHGFGTAGPAVNENWEHVMLPYLRASMPEGESSMVYESFLPVAHSYADAVEEGDAAELCNIEFSLAYGGKILLHNTRLKLLAGHRYGLLGPNGAGKTTLMRNIANGAIDGLPTDLRTVFVQHDIVGSEVETSIIDYTCNVEELKGVSRQKVAATLADVGFTVEGQAAPIASLSGGWKMKLALARAMLQEAQVLLLDEPTNHLDVYAVKWLTEYLTGLEDVTVICVSHDTQFLEDMVTDVLHYESLKLVPYHGGLKHFISLKPEAK
;
A
#
# COMPACT_ATOMS: atom_id res chain seq x y z
N MET A 1 12.99 -30.13 7.70
CA MET A 1 13.65 -30.41 8.97
C MET A 1 14.32 -31.80 9.01
N ILE A 2 14.87 -32.27 7.90
CA ILE A 2 15.44 -33.65 7.81
C ILE A 2 16.92 -33.70 7.39
N MET A 3 17.63 -32.57 7.23
CA MET A 3 19.06 -32.63 6.89
C MET A 3 19.91 -31.53 7.57
N LYS A 4 19.90 -31.50 8.91
CA LYS A 4 20.87 -30.70 9.69
C LYS A 4 21.80 -31.56 10.54
N ASP A 5 22.18 -32.77 10.04
CA ASP A 5 23.11 -33.61 10.75
C ASP A 5 24.53 -33.55 10.16
N ARG A 6 25.54 -33.88 10.96
CA ARG A 6 26.99 -33.83 10.64
C ARG A 6 27.39 -34.54 9.34
N SER A 7 26.58 -35.48 8.88
CA SER A 7 26.76 -36.16 7.60
C SER A 7 26.57 -35.25 6.38
N THR A 8 25.75 -34.19 6.49
CA THR A 8 25.52 -33.25 5.40
C THR A 8 26.73 -32.28 5.24
N ARG A 9 27.44 -31.98 6.34
CA ARG A 9 28.69 -31.21 6.27
C ARG A 9 29.81 -32.01 5.60
N LEU A 10 29.85 -33.31 5.78
CA LEU A 10 30.83 -34.16 5.11
C LEU A 10 30.62 -34.21 3.59
N PHE A 11 29.37 -34.06 3.12
CA PHE A 11 29.05 -33.92 1.69
C PHE A 11 29.43 -32.54 1.12
N MET A 12 29.47 -31.50 1.96
CA MET A 12 29.91 -30.18 1.55
C MET A 12 31.43 -30.05 1.34
N ASP A 13 32.23 -30.92 1.97
CA ASP A 13 33.68 -31.02 1.80
C ASP A 13 34.15 -31.83 0.60
N ILE A 14 33.22 -32.37 -0.20
CA ILE A 14 33.53 -32.99 -1.49
C ILE A 14 34.03 -31.90 -2.42
N ASN A 15 35.22 -32.10 -2.98
CA ASN A 15 35.90 -31.15 -3.86
C ASN A 15 34.93 -30.54 -4.90
N ALA A 16 34.90 -29.20 -5.01
CA ALA A 16 33.97 -28.46 -5.90
C ALA A 16 34.00 -28.99 -7.36
N SER A 17 35.15 -29.48 -7.81
CA SER A 17 35.30 -30.14 -9.11
C SER A 17 34.42 -31.39 -9.26
N LEU A 18 34.31 -32.24 -8.21
CA LEU A 18 33.51 -33.47 -8.23
C LEU A 18 32.00 -33.14 -8.22
N ARG A 19 31.61 -32.08 -7.56
CA ARG A 19 30.20 -31.59 -7.57
C ARG A 19 29.79 -31.10 -8.95
N MET A 20 30.63 -30.30 -9.59
CA MET A 20 30.39 -29.81 -10.95
C MET A 20 30.34 -30.93 -11.97
N GLU A 21 31.21 -31.96 -11.83
CA GLU A 21 31.18 -33.15 -12.67
C GLU A 21 29.87 -33.96 -12.51
N THR A 22 29.39 -34.14 -11.28
CA THR A 22 28.12 -34.85 -10.99
C THR A 22 26.91 -34.08 -11.53
N LEU A 23 26.89 -32.74 -11.35
CA LEU A 23 25.86 -31.86 -11.93
C LEU A 23 25.92 -31.90 -13.46
N GLY A 24 27.10 -31.83 -14.04
CA GLY A 24 27.31 -31.95 -15.48
C GLY A 24 26.74 -33.24 -16.06
N GLN A 25 26.95 -34.38 -15.37
CA GLN A 25 26.36 -35.69 -15.76
C GLN A 25 24.84 -35.67 -15.73
N HIS A 26 24.21 -35.09 -14.68
CA HIS A 26 22.76 -34.98 -14.59
C HIS A 26 22.20 -34.04 -15.65
N CYS A 27 22.83 -32.93 -15.91
CA CYS A 27 22.42 -32.01 -17.00
C CYS A 27 22.56 -32.68 -18.36
N GLY A 28 23.62 -33.46 -18.61
CA GLY A 28 23.77 -34.26 -19.84
C GLY A 28 22.61 -35.27 -20.03
N VAL A 29 22.17 -35.91 -18.94
CA VAL A 29 21.00 -36.82 -18.99
C VAL A 29 19.70 -36.07 -19.33
N LEU A 30 19.55 -34.79 -18.91
CA LEU A 30 18.38 -33.96 -19.29
C LEU A 30 18.34 -33.70 -20.80
N GLU A 31 19.51 -33.63 -21.43
CA GLU A 31 19.65 -33.31 -22.86
C GLU A 31 19.47 -34.54 -23.77
N GLU A 32 20.04 -35.68 -23.38
CA GLU A 32 20.28 -36.83 -24.28
C GLU A 32 19.48 -38.06 -23.95
N ALA A 33 18.98 -38.22 -22.71
CA ALA A 33 18.32 -39.45 -22.31
C ALA A 33 16.98 -39.67 -23.04
N GLY A 34 16.88 -40.74 -23.82
CA GLY A 34 15.65 -41.13 -24.50
C GLY A 34 14.49 -41.52 -23.57
N GLU A 35 14.76 -41.86 -22.32
CA GLU A 35 13.76 -42.29 -21.36
C GLU A 35 13.28 -41.14 -20.46
N ALA A 36 11.98 -40.84 -20.50
CA ALA A 36 11.37 -39.78 -19.66
C ALA A 36 11.60 -39.97 -18.17
N VAL A 37 11.68 -41.25 -17.69
CA VAL A 37 11.94 -41.57 -16.29
C VAL A 37 13.35 -41.13 -15.87
N LYS A 38 14.35 -41.32 -16.72
CA LYS A 38 15.73 -40.92 -16.44
C LYS A 38 15.83 -39.40 -16.37
N ARG A 39 15.19 -38.66 -17.31
CA ARG A 39 15.16 -37.18 -17.28
C ARG A 39 14.51 -36.65 -16.00
N ARG A 40 13.37 -37.21 -15.57
CA ARG A 40 12.73 -36.84 -14.30
C ARG A 40 13.61 -37.08 -13.08
N ARG A 41 14.29 -38.24 -13.02
CA ARG A 41 15.24 -38.55 -11.91
C ARG A 41 16.39 -37.55 -11.87
N SER A 42 16.95 -37.20 -13.02
CA SER A 42 18.03 -36.21 -13.13
C SER A 42 17.55 -34.82 -12.76
N ALA A 43 16.34 -34.44 -13.14
CA ALA A 43 15.72 -33.16 -12.76
C ALA A 43 15.59 -33.05 -11.22
N VAL A 44 15.10 -34.11 -10.57
CA VAL A 44 15.01 -34.16 -9.10
C VAL A 44 16.40 -34.10 -8.45
N ALA A 45 17.39 -34.81 -9.02
CA ALA A 45 18.76 -34.81 -8.51
C ALA A 45 19.37 -33.40 -8.58
N VAL A 46 19.18 -32.67 -9.69
CA VAL A 46 19.62 -31.26 -9.84
C VAL A 46 18.95 -30.38 -8.80
N ALA A 47 17.63 -30.50 -8.61
CA ALA A 47 16.89 -29.72 -7.63
C ALA A 47 17.33 -29.98 -6.19
N LEU A 48 17.53 -31.25 -5.81
CA LEU A 48 18.05 -31.63 -4.49
C LEU A 48 19.45 -31.07 -4.25
N PHE A 49 20.28 -31.07 -5.30
CA PHE A 49 21.64 -30.55 -5.20
C PHE A 49 21.65 -29.03 -4.92
N ILE A 50 20.81 -28.28 -5.65
CA ILE A 50 20.65 -26.83 -5.44
C ILE A 50 20.07 -26.54 -4.04
N ALA A 51 19.03 -27.28 -3.62
CA ALA A 51 18.44 -27.11 -2.30
C ALA A 51 19.43 -27.37 -1.16
N ALA A 52 20.46 -28.20 -1.40
CA ALA A 52 21.46 -28.54 -0.40
C ALA A 52 22.54 -27.47 -0.23
N SER A 53 22.99 -26.80 -1.28
CA SER A 53 24.13 -25.87 -1.20
C SER A 53 23.87 -24.48 -1.82
N GLY A 54 23.06 -24.38 -2.87
CA GLY A 54 22.82 -23.13 -3.60
C GLY A 54 24.02 -22.57 -4.39
N ALA A 55 25.24 -23.01 -4.09
CA ALA A 55 26.46 -22.46 -4.68
C ALA A 55 26.54 -22.65 -6.20
N GLU A 56 26.02 -23.75 -6.70
CA GLU A 56 26.01 -24.12 -8.10
C GLU A 56 24.76 -23.63 -8.87
N ALA A 57 23.82 -22.99 -8.17
CA ALA A 57 22.56 -22.52 -8.76
C ALA A 57 22.74 -21.55 -9.95
N PRO A 58 23.70 -20.60 -9.93
CA PRO A 58 23.96 -19.75 -11.07
C PRO A 58 24.37 -20.52 -12.33
N TRP A 59 25.20 -21.55 -12.18
CA TRP A 59 25.62 -22.39 -13.29
C TRP A 59 24.46 -23.21 -13.84
N VAL A 60 23.64 -23.81 -12.96
CA VAL A 60 22.45 -24.58 -13.37
C VAL A 60 21.47 -23.67 -14.10
N HIS A 61 21.23 -22.47 -13.58
CA HIS A 61 20.36 -21.47 -14.24
C HIS A 61 20.86 -21.14 -15.66
N ALA A 62 22.15 -20.85 -15.82
CA ALA A 62 22.74 -20.56 -17.13
C ALA A 62 22.56 -21.76 -18.07
N ARG A 63 22.82 -22.98 -17.59
CA ARG A 63 22.66 -24.19 -18.37
C ARG A 63 21.21 -24.46 -18.79
N LEU A 64 20.24 -24.26 -17.89
CA LEU A 64 18.83 -24.36 -18.23
C LEU A 64 18.42 -23.36 -19.31
N ARG A 65 18.90 -22.13 -19.25
CA ARG A 65 18.65 -21.11 -20.30
C ARG A 65 19.18 -21.54 -21.67
N GLU A 66 20.35 -22.18 -21.71
CA GLU A 66 20.89 -22.72 -22.96
C GLU A 66 19.99 -23.81 -23.55
N LEU A 67 19.48 -24.72 -22.69
CA LEU A 67 18.56 -25.80 -23.09
C LEU A 67 17.22 -25.30 -23.63
N PHE A 68 16.79 -24.10 -23.26
CA PHE A 68 15.62 -23.41 -23.83
C PHE A 68 15.91 -22.71 -25.18
N GLY A 69 17.18 -22.67 -25.61
CA GLY A 69 17.59 -21.98 -26.84
C GLY A 69 16.97 -22.56 -28.12
N ASP A 70 16.90 -21.74 -29.18
CA ASP A 70 16.21 -22.10 -30.44
C ASP A 70 16.87 -23.29 -31.19
N GLY A 71 18.15 -23.57 -30.92
CA GLY A 71 18.88 -24.73 -31.47
C GLY A 71 18.76 -26.04 -30.71
N SER A 72 18.06 -26.04 -29.54
CA SER A 72 17.96 -27.21 -28.69
C SER A 72 16.93 -28.22 -29.19
N THR A 73 17.16 -29.50 -28.88
CA THR A 73 16.22 -30.58 -29.22
C THR A 73 14.96 -30.51 -28.35
N ALA A 74 13.85 -31.11 -28.82
CA ALA A 74 12.63 -31.21 -28.01
C ALA A 74 12.87 -31.95 -26.68
N MET A 75 13.78 -32.93 -26.65
CA MET A 75 14.17 -33.64 -25.44
C MET A 75 14.93 -32.74 -24.44
N ALA A 76 15.83 -31.90 -24.94
CA ALA A 76 16.56 -30.94 -24.12
C ALA A 76 15.60 -29.91 -23.49
N ARG A 77 14.66 -29.37 -24.27
CA ARG A 77 13.64 -28.46 -23.77
C ARG A 77 12.72 -29.11 -22.72
N GLU A 78 12.28 -30.37 -22.96
CA GLU A 78 11.52 -31.13 -21.95
C GLU A 78 12.33 -31.33 -20.67
N GLY A 79 13.62 -31.69 -20.81
CA GLY A 79 14.53 -31.87 -19.67
C GLY A 79 14.68 -30.58 -18.84
N ALA A 80 14.85 -29.44 -19.50
CA ALA A 80 14.93 -28.13 -18.85
C ALA A 80 13.62 -27.77 -18.11
N LEU A 81 12.46 -28.06 -18.71
CA LEU A 81 11.16 -27.85 -18.08
C LEU A 81 10.96 -28.72 -16.85
N LEU A 82 11.33 -30.02 -16.92
CA LEU A 82 11.29 -30.94 -15.78
C LEU A 82 12.23 -30.50 -14.67
N ALA A 83 13.44 -30.00 -15.00
CA ALA A 83 14.36 -29.46 -14.00
C ALA A 83 13.83 -28.19 -13.36
N THR A 84 13.24 -27.29 -14.13
CA THR A 84 12.58 -26.07 -13.62
C THR A 84 11.43 -26.42 -12.68
N GLN A 85 10.57 -27.39 -13.06
CA GLN A 85 9.50 -27.87 -12.20
C GLN A 85 10.05 -28.43 -10.87
N ALA A 86 11.05 -29.30 -10.93
CA ALA A 86 11.66 -29.89 -9.74
C ALA A 86 12.32 -28.81 -8.84
N LEU A 87 12.96 -27.79 -9.43
CA LEU A 87 13.54 -26.67 -8.68
C LEU A 87 12.45 -25.86 -7.94
N CYS A 88 11.31 -25.66 -8.58
CA CYS A 88 10.18 -24.99 -7.92
C CYS A 88 9.62 -25.79 -6.76
N GLU A 89 9.50 -27.14 -6.92
CA GLU A 89 8.90 -28.02 -5.91
C GLU A 89 9.84 -28.34 -4.73
N ILE A 90 11.14 -28.36 -4.95
CA ILE A 90 12.15 -28.83 -3.99
C ILE A 90 13.09 -27.72 -3.54
N GLY A 91 13.46 -26.80 -4.45
CA GLY A 91 14.50 -25.79 -4.23
C GLY A 91 14.11 -24.71 -3.23
N GLY A 92 12.83 -24.46 -3.02
CA GLY A 92 12.34 -23.41 -2.10
C GLY A 92 13.00 -22.06 -2.33
N ALA A 93 13.29 -21.33 -1.27
CA ALA A 93 13.91 -20.02 -1.33
C ALA A 93 15.33 -20.02 -1.93
N THR A 94 16.03 -21.17 -1.92
CA THR A 94 17.34 -21.29 -2.58
C THR A 94 17.22 -21.33 -4.10
N GLY A 95 16.16 -21.95 -4.63
CA GLY A 95 15.93 -22.15 -6.07
C GLY A 95 15.14 -21.01 -6.72
N GLU A 96 14.28 -20.34 -5.99
CA GLU A 96 13.33 -19.36 -6.48
C GLU A 96 13.99 -18.21 -7.26
N PRO A 97 15.07 -17.54 -6.79
CA PRO A 97 15.72 -16.46 -7.51
C PRO A 97 16.19 -16.84 -8.91
N TYR A 98 16.44 -18.12 -9.12
CA TYR A 98 16.90 -18.68 -10.41
C TYR A 98 15.76 -19.19 -11.30
N THR A 99 14.63 -19.59 -10.72
CA THR A 99 13.49 -20.10 -11.49
C THR A 99 12.57 -19.01 -12.02
N VAL A 100 12.38 -17.91 -11.25
CA VAL A 100 11.52 -16.78 -11.68
C VAL A 100 11.97 -16.19 -13.01
N GLY A 101 13.27 -16.02 -13.22
CA GLY A 101 13.84 -15.54 -14.50
C GLY A 101 13.67 -16.50 -15.68
N LEU A 102 13.24 -17.75 -15.45
CA LEU A 102 12.94 -18.72 -16.53
C LEU A 102 11.49 -18.67 -16.99
N LEU A 103 10.59 -17.97 -16.30
CA LEU A 103 9.17 -17.93 -16.63
C LEU A 103 8.88 -17.55 -18.09
N PRO A 104 9.50 -16.52 -18.70
CA PRO A 104 9.26 -16.20 -20.12
C PRO A 104 9.59 -17.36 -21.06
N LEU A 105 10.64 -18.14 -20.74
CA LEU A 105 11.08 -19.29 -21.53
C LEU A 105 10.11 -20.47 -21.36
N VAL A 106 9.65 -20.72 -20.16
CA VAL A 106 8.62 -21.72 -19.85
C VAL A 106 7.32 -21.40 -20.59
N LEU A 107 6.85 -20.15 -20.53
CA LEU A 107 5.62 -19.72 -21.22
C LEU A 107 5.75 -19.88 -22.74
N ARG A 108 6.90 -19.55 -23.34
CA ARG A 108 7.17 -19.75 -24.76
C ARG A 108 7.06 -21.21 -25.19
N CYS A 109 7.47 -22.16 -24.34
CA CYS A 109 7.40 -23.58 -24.60
C CYS A 109 5.96 -24.13 -24.69
N ASN A 110 4.93 -23.42 -24.25
CA ASN A 110 3.54 -23.77 -24.51
C ASN A 110 3.21 -23.74 -26.02
N GLY A 111 3.97 -22.99 -26.83
CA GLY A 111 3.85 -22.94 -28.27
C GLY A 111 4.63 -24.03 -29.02
N ASP A 112 5.37 -24.89 -28.33
CA ASP A 112 6.24 -25.90 -28.95
C ASP A 112 5.47 -26.86 -29.87
N GLN A 113 6.15 -27.36 -30.91
CA GLN A 113 5.57 -28.36 -31.83
C GLN A 113 5.30 -29.69 -31.09
N SER A 114 6.19 -30.11 -30.20
CA SER A 114 6.07 -31.33 -29.44
C SER A 114 5.00 -31.24 -28.33
N ALA A 115 4.05 -32.14 -28.32
CA ALA A 115 3.02 -32.22 -27.28
C ALA A 115 3.62 -32.53 -25.88
N VAL A 116 4.73 -33.26 -25.84
CA VAL A 116 5.42 -33.61 -24.59
C VAL A 116 6.04 -32.36 -23.97
N VAL A 117 6.70 -31.52 -24.79
CA VAL A 117 7.25 -30.23 -24.34
C VAL A 117 6.14 -29.31 -23.82
N ARG A 118 5.02 -29.21 -24.54
CA ARG A 118 3.88 -28.40 -24.09
C ARG A 118 3.31 -28.86 -22.75
N GLY A 119 3.17 -30.19 -22.55
CA GLY A 119 2.71 -30.75 -21.27
C GLY A 119 3.68 -30.46 -20.12
N ALA A 120 4.99 -30.57 -20.38
CA ALA A 120 6.02 -30.19 -19.40
C ALA A 120 6.03 -28.69 -19.11
N ALA A 121 5.78 -27.85 -20.12
CA ALA A 121 5.70 -26.38 -19.97
C ALA A 121 4.51 -25.97 -19.08
N ALA A 122 3.34 -26.56 -19.30
CA ALA A 122 2.17 -26.33 -18.46
C ALA A 122 2.44 -26.74 -16.99
N ALA A 123 3.07 -27.92 -16.76
CA ALA A 123 3.41 -28.37 -15.42
C ALA A 123 4.45 -27.46 -14.73
N ALA A 124 5.51 -27.09 -15.45
CA ALA A 124 6.54 -26.18 -14.93
C ALA A 124 6.00 -24.79 -14.61
N GLY A 125 5.14 -24.24 -15.48
CA GLY A 125 4.49 -22.94 -15.27
C GLY A 125 3.58 -22.94 -14.05
N ALA A 126 2.78 -24.00 -13.86
CA ALA A 126 1.94 -24.18 -12.69
C ALA A 126 2.76 -24.38 -11.39
N ALA A 127 3.87 -25.14 -11.45
CA ALA A 127 4.77 -25.31 -10.31
C ALA A 127 5.40 -23.98 -9.90
N LEU A 128 5.86 -23.20 -10.87
CA LEU A 128 6.44 -21.88 -10.64
C LEU A 128 5.42 -20.94 -9.98
N ALA A 129 4.20 -20.84 -10.53
CA ALA A 129 3.15 -19.99 -9.97
C ALA A 129 2.78 -20.35 -8.52
N ARG A 130 2.90 -21.62 -8.12
CA ARG A 130 2.63 -22.07 -6.74
C ARG A 130 3.80 -21.85 -5.78
N SER A 131 5.03 -21.81 -6.28
CA SER A 131 6.23 -21.79 -5.46
C SER A 131 6.81 -20.41 -5.22
N ILE A 132 6.48 -19.42 -6.05
CA ILE A 132 7.02 -18.05 -5.92
C ILE A 132 6.51 -17.40 -4.65
N ASN A 133 7.35 -16.51 -4.11
CA ASN A 133 6.96 -15.62 -3.02
C ASN A 133 5.72 -14.80 -3.44
N PRO A 134 4.68 -14.69 -2.61
CA PRO A 134 3.50 -13.90 -2.94
C PRO A 134 3.82 -12.48 -3.38
N HIS A 135 4.83 -11.83 -2.80
CA HIS A 135 5.24 -10.48 -3.17
C HIS A 135 5.95 -10.39 -4.54
N ALA A 136 6.31 -11.54 -5.15
CA ALA A 136 6.84 -11.60 -6.51
C ALA A 136 5.75 -11.53 -7.60
N VAL A 137 4.46 -11.57 -7.24
CA VAL A 137 3.36 -11.52 -8.23
C VAL A 137 3.58 -10.40 -9.25
N ARG A 138 3.87 -9.19 -8.81
CA ARG A 138 4.09 -8.05 -9.71
C ARG A 138 5.38 -8.12 -10.53
N LEU A 139 6.38 -8.88 -10.08
CA LEU A 139 7.61 -9.11 -10.85
C LEU A 139 7.38 -10.06 -12.03
N VAL A 140 6.41 -10.99 -11.92
CA VAL A 140 6.10 -11.96 -12.97
C VAL A 140 4.98 -11.51 -13.91
N LEU A 141 4.12 -10.58 -13.49
CA LEU A 141 3.01 -10.08 -14.30
C LEU A 141 3.43 -9.54 -15.67
N PRO A 142 4.50 -8.76 -15.85
CA PRO A 142 4.92 -8.29 -17.16
C PRO A 142 5.18 -9.44 -18.14
N ALA A 143 5.88 -10.49 -17.70
CA ALA A 143 6.16 -11.65 -18.55
C ALA A 143 4.89 -12.46 -18.89
N ILE A 144 3.95 -12.58 -17.97
CA ILE A 144 2.66 -13.22 -18.22
C ILE A 144 1.83 -12.38 -19.19
N ASN A 145 1.76 -11.07 -19.01
CA ASN A 145 1.02 -10.15 -19.89
C ASN A 145 1.61 -10.15 -21.30
N GLU A 146 2.93 -10.16 -21.47
CA GLU A 146 3.60 -10.30 -22.77
C GLU A 146 3.21 -11.62 -23.46
N ALA A 147 3.19 -12.74 -22.71
CA ALA A 147 2.77 -14.03 -23.22
C ALA A 147 1.28 -14.07 -23.60
N ILE A 148 0.40 -13.38 -22.86
CA ILE A 148 -1.02 -13.22 -23.20
C ILE A 148 -1.19 -12.37 -24.47
N ALA A 149 -0.34 -11.39 -24.73
CA ALA A 149 -0.35 -10.58 -25.95
C ALA A 149 0.24 -11.31 -27.17
N ASN A 150 0.84 -12.49 -27.01
CA ASN A 150 1.51 -13.24 -28.09
C ASN A 150 0.54 -13.64 -29.20
N SER A 151 1.02 -13.75 -30.44
CA SER A 151 0.22 -14.18 -31.60
C SER A 151 -0.17 -15.67 -31.54
N THR A 152 0.60 -16.49 -30.87
CA THR A 152 0.38 -17.94 -30.75
C THR A 152 -0.63 -18.27 -29.68
N TRP A 153 -1.80 -18.77 -30.05
CA TRP A 153 -2.90 -19.05 -29.14
C TRP A 153 -2.55 -20.01 -27.99
N ARG A 154 -1.64 -20.98 -28.23
CA ARG A 154 -1.20 -21.91 -27.19
C ARG A 154 -0.37 -21.21 -26.09
N ILE A 155 0.45 -20.24 -26.45
CA ILE A 155 1.21 -19.43 -25.49
C ILE A 155 0.23 -18.60 -24.66
N LYS A 156 -0.76 -17.95 -25.32
CA LYS A 156 -1.82 -17.21 -24.63
C LYS A 156 -2.55 -18.08 -23.61
N ALA A 157 -3.04 -19.25 -24.05
CA ALA A 157 -3.80 -20.16 -23.18
C ALA A 157 -2.95 -20.63 -22.00
N GLY A 158 -1.67 -21.00 -22.23
CA GLY A 158 -0.75 -21.40 -21.16
C GLY A 158 -0.47 -20.28 -20.16
N ALA A 159 -0.31 -19.05 -20.63
CA ALA A 159 -0.10 -17.87 -19.76
C ALA A 159 -1.34 -17.57 -18.93
N LEU A 160 -2.55 -17.72 -19.48
CA LEU A 160 -3.82 -17.55 -18.75
C LEU A 160 -3.99 -18.61 -17.67
N GLU A 161 -3.60 -19.89 -17.93
CA GLU A 161 -3.64 -20.93 -16.89
C GLU A 161 -2.61 -20.69 -15.79
N VAL A 162 -1.43 -20.16 -16.10
CA VAL A 162 -0.44 -19.73 -15.11
C VAL A 162 -1.00 -18.58 -14.27
N MET A 163 -1.70 -17.62 -14.87
CA MET A 163 -2.38 -16.52 -14.17
C MET A 163 -3.46 -17.06 -13.20
N ALA A 164 -4.26 -18.06 -13.62
CA ALA A 164 -5.25 -18.69 -12.76
C ALA A 164 -4.59 -19.35 -11.55
N THR A 165 -3.52 -20.13 -11.79
CA THR A 165 -2.77 -20.79 -10.70
C THR A 165 -2.12 -19.79 -9.76
N LEU A 166 -1.64 -18.64 -10.27
CA LEU A 166 -1.07 -17.57 -9.47
C LEU A 166 -2.14 -16.92 -8.56
N ALA A 167 -3.37 -16.73 -9.07
CA ALA A 167 -4.49 -16.24 -8.28
C ALA A 167 -4.87 -17.20 -7.13
N GLU A 168 -4.85 -18.50 -7.39
CA GLU A 168 -5.10 -19.53 -6.37
C GLU A 168 -4.02 -19.60 -5.29
N SER A 169 -2.75 -19.40 -5.67
CA SER A 169 -1.60 -19.53 -4.75
C SER A 169 -1.28 -18.25 -3.96
N SER A 170 -1.59 -17.08 -4.53
CA SER A 170 -1.25 -15.78 -3.95
C SER A 170 -2.44 -14.81 -4.00
N PRO A 171 -3.60 -15.16 -3.39
CA PRO A 171 -4.85 -14.44 -3.57
C PRO A 171 -4.77 -12.98 -3.12
N VAL A 172 -4.10 -12.67 -2.01
CA VAL A 172 -3.97 -11.30 -1.48
C VAL A 172 -3.22 -10.41 -2.46
N GLN A 173 -2.09 -10.88 -2.98
CA GLN A 173 -1.25 -10.08 -3.89
C GLN A 173 -1.88 -9.93 -5.28
N VAL A 174 -2.59 -10.96 -5.74
CA VAL A 174 -3.36 -10.90 -6.98
C VAL A 174 -4.56 -9.96 -6.84
N ALA A 175 -5.27 -9.95 -5.72
CA ALA A 175 -6.35 -9.00 -5.45
C ALA A 175 -5.90 -7.54 -5.63
N LEU A 176 -4.73 -7.21 -5.10
CA LEU A 176 -4.12 -5.88 -5.21
C LEU A 176 -3.63 -5.53 -6.62
N ALA A 177 -3.40 -6.53 -7.48
CA ALA A 177 -3.00 -6.38 -8.86
C ALA A 177 -4.17 -6.48 -9.86
N LEU A 178 -5.40 -6.68 -9.40
CA LEU A 178 -6.61 -6.81 -10.26
C LEU A 178 -6.80 -5.66 -11.25
N PRO A 179 -6.52 -4.38 -10.93
CA PRO A 179 -6.61 -3.29 -11.91
C PRO A 179 -5.76 -3.51 -13.16
N GLU A 180 -4.64 -4.23 -13.02
CA GLU A 180 -3.72 -4.55 -14.12
C GLU A 180 -4.12 -5.86 -14.83
N ILE A 181 -4.62 -6.83 -14.07
CA ILE A 181 -4.96 -8.19 -14.55
C ILE A 181 -6.30 -8.20 -15.30
N VAL A 182 -7.36 -7.62 -14.71
CA VAL A 182 -8.73 -7.72 -15.25
C VAL A 182 -8.84 -7.19 -16.68
N PRO A 183 -8.28 -6.02 -17.06
CA PRO A 183 -8.36 -5.53 -18.43
C PRO A 183 -7.69 -6.47 -19.46
N VAL A 184 -6.51 -7.00 -19.11
CA VAL A 184 -5.74 -7.87 -20.01
C VAL A 184 -6.44 -9.20 -20.21
N VAL A 185 -6.89 -9.84 -19.13
CA VAL A 185 -7.56 -11.15 -19.19
C VAL A 185 -8.95 -11.02 -19.83
N SER A 186 -9.74 -10.00 -19.49
CA SER A 186 -11.08 -9.81 -20.04
C SER A 186 -11.10 -9.62 -21.55
N HIS A 187 -10.06 -8.99 -22.11
CA HIS A 187 -9.93 -8.85 -23.57
C HIS A 187 -9.83 -10.21 -24.28
N GLN A 188 -9.24 -11.23 -23.65
CA GLN A 188 -9.05 -12.56 -24.24
C GLN A 188 -10.33 -13.41 -24.23
N VAL A 189 -11.38 -13.01 -23.52
CA VAL A 189 -12.71 -13.68 -23.57
C VAL A 189 -13.31 -13.66 -25.00
N TRP A 190 -12.87 -12.69 -25.82
CA TRP A 190 -13.30 -12.50 -27.20
C TRP A 190 -12.32 -13.04 -28.24
N ASP A 191 -11.30 -13.80 -27.82
CA ASP A 191 -10.34 -14.41 -28.76
C ASP A 191 -11.06 -15.35 -29.75
N THR A 192 -10.48 -15.54 -30.93
CA THR A 192 -11.04 -16.42 -31.96
C THR A 192 -10.95 -17.91 -31.59
N LYS A 193 -10.06 -18.29 -30.68
CA LYS A 193 -9.82 -19.67 -30.24
C LYS A 193 -10.60 -19.99 -28.98
N ARG A 194 -11.39 -21.08 -29.03
CA ARG A 194 -12.20 -21.54 -27.89
C ARG A 194 -11.36 -21.87 -26.65
N GLU A 195 -10.16 -22.40 -26.87
CA GLU A 195 -9.22 -22.75 -25.80
C GLU A 195 -8.75 -21.48 -25.05
N VAL A 196 -8.47 -20.39 -25.76
CA VAL A 196 -8.11 -19.11 -25.15
C VAL A 196 -9.29 -18.50 -24.41
N GLN A 197 -10.50 -18.56 -25.01
CA GLN A 197 -11.73 -18.12 -24.32
C GLN A 197 -11.98 -18.88 -23.01
N ALA A 198 -11.78 -20.21 -23.02
CA ALA A 198 -11.96 -21.04 -21.81
C ALA A 198 -10.92 -20.72 -20.74
N ALA A 199 -9.63 -20.63 -21.11
CA ALA A 199 -8.55 -20.26 -20.20
C ALA A 199 -8.73 -18.86 -19.65
N SER A 200 -9.18 -17.89 -20.47
CA SER A 200 -9.48 -16.53 -20.03
C SER A 200 -10.61 -16.49 -19.01
N LYS A 201 -11.69 -17.23 -19.23
CA LYS A 201 -12.79 -17.33 -18.23
C LYS A 201 -12.31 -17.95 -16.93
N HIS A 202 -11.50 -19.01 -17.01
CA HIS A 202 -10.92 -19.67 -15.83
C HIS A 202 -10.03 -18.68 -15.05
N ALA A 203 -9.10 -18.01 -15.72
CA ALA A 203 -8.22 -17.01 -15.12
C ALA A 203 -9.00 -15.83 -14.50
N LEU A 204 -10.05 -15.36 -15.17
CA LEU A 204 -10.88 -14.26 -14.68
C LEU A 204 -11.68 -14.67 -13.44
N LEU A 205 -12.25 -15.88 -13.41
CA LEU A 205 -12.96 -16.41 -12.24
C LEU A 205 -11.99 -16.59 -11.05
N ALA A 206 -10.81 -17.19 -11.28
CA ALA A 206 -9.80 -17.35 -10.23
C ALA A 206 -9.33 -16.01 -9.68
N ALA A 207 -9.07 -15.02 -10.56
CA ALA A 207 -8.66 -13.68 -10.16
C ALA A 207 -9.78 -12.96 -9.37
N CYS A 208 -11.03 -13.05 -9.82
CA CYS A 208 -12.17 -12.45 -9.13
C CYS A 208 -12.51 -13.14 -7.80
N ALA A 209 -12.20 -14.42 -7.64
CA ALA A 209 -12.35 -15.13 -6.37
C ALA A 209 -11.40 -14.61 -5.27
N CYS A 210 -10.36 -13.85 -5.64
CA CYS A 210 -9.47 -13.18 -4.69
C CYS A 210 -10.10 -11.95 -4.02
N ILE A 211 -11.28 -11.50 -4.49
CA ILE A 211 -11.99 -10.35 -3.92
C ILE A 211 -12.60 -10.79 -2.59
N GLY A 212 -12.08 -10.29 -1.49
CA GLY A 212 -12.54 -10.61 -0.14
C GLY A 212 -13.79 -9.83 0.31
N ASN A 213 -14.54 -9.22 -0.61
CA ASN A 213 -15.71 -8.41 -0.28
C ASN A 213 -17.01 -9.26 -0.30
N PRO A 214 -17.62 -9.53 0.88
CA PRO A 214 -18.83 -10.36 0.98
C PRO A 214 -20.04 -9.82 0.22
N ASP A 215 -20.12 -8.50 0.01
CA ASP A 215 -21.25 -7.87 -0.69
C ASP A 215 -21.22 -8.19 -2.20
N ILE A 216 -20.02 -8.45 -2.74
CA ILE A 216 -19.78 -8.71 -4.17
C ILE A 216 -19.62 -10.20 -4.49
N GLU A 217 -19.17 -11.00 -3.54
CA GLU A 217 -18.93 -12.44 -3.74
C GLU A 217 -20.10 -13.16 -4.45
N PRO A 218 -21.38 -12.94 -4.09
CA PRO A 218 -22.52 -13.56 -4.79
C PRO A 218 -22.71 -13.10 -6.23
N LEU A 219 -22.12 -11.96 -6.60
CA LEU A 219 -22.25 -11.35 -7.92
C LEU A 219 -21.06 -11.63 -8.85
N VAL A 220 -19.93 -12.15 -8.33
CA VAL A 220 -18.69 -12.38 -9.09
C VAL A 220 -18.95 -13.16 -10.37
N ASP A 221 -19.61 -14.31 -10.29
CA ASP A 221 -19.97 -15.11 -11.48
C ASP A 221 -20.78 -14.33 -12.52
N ARG A 222 -21.66 -13.45 -12.07
CA ARG A 222 -22.51 -12.64 -12.93
C ARG A 222 -21.70 -11.51 -13.57
N LEU A 223 -20.83 -10.87 -12.82
CA LEU A 223 -19.90 -9.85 -13.30
C LEU A 223 -18.95 -10.40 -14.35
N VAL A 224 -18.38 -11.59 -14.12
CA VAL A 224 -17.53 -12.27 -15.11
C VAL A 224 -18.32 -12.66 -16.35
N ARG A 225 -19.55 -13.17 -16.21
CA ARG A 225 -20.39 -13.53 -17.36
C ARG A 225 -20.76 -12.33 -18.23
N VAL A 226 -21.02 -11.18 -17.63
CA VAL A 226 -21.39 -9.97 -18.39
C VAL A 226 -20.29 -9.44 -19.27
N ILE A 227 -19.02 -9.75 -18.94
CA ILE A 227 -17.88 -9.47 -19.81
C ILE A 227 -18.01 -10.25 -21.13
N ALA A 228 -18.42 -11.52 -21.04
CA ALA A 228 -18.61 -12.39 -22.22
C ALA A 228 -19.97 -12.21 -22.90
N LYS A 229 -20.99 -11.74 -22.18
CA LYS A 229 -22.37 -11.59 -22.65
C LYS A 229 -22.90 -10.18 -22.37
N PRO A 230 -22.67 -9.23 -23.28
CA PRO A 230 -23.10 -7.84 -23.10
C PRO A 230 -24.61 -7.66 -22.88
N ASP A 231 -25.43 -8.59 -23.35
CA ASP A 231 -26.87 -8.54 -23.22
C ASP A 231 -27.35 -8.66 -21.75
N GLU A 232 -26.52 -9.24 -20.88
CA GLU A 232 -26.79 -9.35 -19.44
C GLU A 232 -26.40 -8.08 -18.65
N THR A 233 -25.94 -7.00 -19.33
CA THR A 233 -25.42 -5.77 -18.68
C THR A 233 -26.47 -5.10 -17.80
N GLU A 234 -27.69 -4.89 -18.32
CA GLU A 234 -28.74 -4.20 -17.56
C GLU A 234 -29.18 -5.00 -16.33
N SER A 235 -29.45 -6.30 -16.50
CA SER A 235 -29.83 -7.15 -15.39
C SER A 235 -28.77 -7.29 -14.30
N THR A 236 -27.47 -7.19 -14.67
CA THR A 236 -26.36 -7.21 -13.73
C THR A 236 -26.24 -5.87 -12.99
N LEU A 237 -26.48 -4.76 -13.67
CA LEU A 237 -26.55 -3.44 -13.04
C LEU A 237 -27.71 -3.35 -12.03
N ASP A 238 -28.88 -3.95 -12.36
CA ASP A 238 -30.01 -4.04 -11.45
C ASP A 238 -29.68 -4.88 -10.20
N ALA A 239 -28.92 -5.95 -10.37
CA ALA A 239 -28.47 -6.75 -9.23
C ALA A 239 -27.50 -5.95 -8.33
N LEU A 240 -26.57 -5.18 -8.91
CA LEU A 240 -25.69 -4.27 -8.15
C LEU A 240 -26.47 -3.20 -7.40
N LEU A 241 -27.52 -2.63 -8.01
CA LEU A 241 -28.40 -1.65 -7.35
C LEU A 241 -29.19 -2.25 -6.20
N ALA A 242 -29.61 -3.52 -6.33
CA ALA A 242 -30.34 -4.24 -5.29
C ALA A 242 -29.42 -4.69 -4.14
N THR A 243 -28.09 -4.68 -4.34
CA THR A 243 -27.12 -5.04 -3.31
C THR A 243 -26.94 -3.90 -2.33
N THR A 244 -27.12 -4.18 -1.05
CA THR A 244 -26.79 -3.24 0.03
C THR A 244 -25.31 -3.38 0.34
N PHE A 245 -24.51 -2.42 -0.12
CA PHE A 245 -23.09 -2.36 0.22
C PHE A 245 -22.95 -1.88 1.68
N VAL A 246 -22.32 -2.69 2.49
CA VAL A 246 -22.06 -2.42 3.92
C VAL A 246 -20.56 -2.48 4.20
N THR A 247 -19.85 -3.30 3.43
CA THR A 247 -18.42 -3.51 3.58
C THR A 247 -17.64 -2.40 2.85
N ARG A 248 -16.45 -2.08 3.36
CA ARG A 248 -15.49 -1.18 2.68
C ARG A 248 -15.31 -1.62 1.23
N VAL A 249 -15.33 -0.65 0.33
CA VAL A 249 -15.06 -0.87 -1.10
C VAL A 249 -13.60 -0.58 -1.36
N ASP A 250 -12.87 -1.62 -1.71
CA ASP A 250 -11.45 -1.60 -2.00
C ASP A 250 -11.14 -1.61 -3.51
N ARG A 251 -9.86 -1.50 -3.84
CA ARG A 251 -9.33 -1.56 -5.21
C ARG A 251 -9.73 -2.84 -5.95
N ALA A 252 -9.73 -3.98 -5.26
CA ALA A 252 -10.09 -5.28 -5.82
C ALA A 252 -11.56 -5.30 -6.28
N THR A 253 -12.46 -4.84 -5.42
CA THR A 253 -13.89 -4.69 -5.70
C THR A 253 -14.13 -3.78 -6.91
N LEU A 254 -13.49 -2.61 -6.93
CA LEU A 254 -13.62 -1.64 -8.03
C LEU A 254 -13.10 -2.19 -9.37
N SER A 255 -12.06 -3.04 -9.35
CA SER A 255 -11.47 -3.61 -10.57
C SER A 255 -12.44 -4.39 -11.44
N VAL A 256 -13.43 -5.04 -10.83
CA VAL A 256 -14.41 -5.87 -11.53
C VAL A 256 -15.66 -5.07 -11.90
N ILE A 257 -16.03 -4.09 -11.08
CA ILE A 257 -17.28 -3.33 -11.27
C ILE A 257 -17.06 -2.10 -12.14
N ALA A 258 -15.95 -1.39 -12.04
CA ALA A 258 -15.69 -0.16 -12.78
C ALA A 258 -15.76 -0.31 -14.31
N PRO A 259 -15.27 -1.40 -14.95
CA PRO A 259 -15.46 -1.61 -16.38
C PRO A 259 -16.91 -1.72 -16.82
N LEU A 260 -17.75 -2.39 -16.02
CA LEU A 260 -19.20 -2.50 -16.26
C LEU A 260 -19.85 -1.12 -16.16
N LEU A 261 -19.58 -0.36 -15.10
CA LEU A 261 -20.14 0.97 -14.89
C LEU A 261 -19.72 1.95 -15.99
N SER A 262 -18.44 1.92 -16.39
CA SER A 262 -17.96 2.72 -17.53
C SER A 262 -18.68 2.40 -18.83
N LYS A 263 -19.00 1.12 -19.07
CA LYS A 263 -19.77 0.68 -20.24
C LYS A 263 -21.21 1.20 -20.16
N CYS A 264 -21.86 1.13 -18.99
CA CYS A 264 -23.19 1.66 -18.76
C CYS A 264 -23.27 3.18 -18.99
N LEU A 265 -22.27 3.93 -18.52
CA LEU A 265 -22.18 5.39 -18.73
C LEU A 265 -21.92 5.80 -20.19
N LYS A 266 -21.42 4.89 -21.02
CA LYS A 266 -21.23 5.10 -22.47
C LYS A 266 -22.44 4.66 -23.29
N SER A 267 -23.45 4.07 -22.69
CA SER A 267 -24.70 3.66 -23.31
C SER A 267 -25.48 4.89 -23.81
N ARG A 268 -26.44 4.69 -24.72
CA ARG A 268 -27.36 5.75 -25.16
C ARG A 268 -28.62 5.87 -24.28
N GLN A 269 -28.76 5.01 -23.29
CA GLN A 269 -29.97 4.90 -22.47
C GLN A 269 -29.76 5.71 -21.17
N SER A 270 -30.60 6.75 -20.96
CA SER A 270 -30.55 7.60 -19.75
C SER A 270 -30.75 6.80 -18.46
N ASN A 271 -31.59 5.75 -18.49
CA ASN A 271 -31.83 4.85 -17.37
C ASN A 271 -30.53 4.13 -16.93
N MET A 272 -29.67 3.74 -17.89
CA MET A 272 -28.36 3.15 -17.58
C MET A 272 -27.42 4.16 -16.92
N HIS A 273 -27.44 5.43 -17.37
CA HIS A 273 -26.66 6.50 -16.76
C HIS A 273 -27.07 6.75 -15.31
N ARG A 274 -28.40 6.83 -15.05
CA ARG A 274 -28.94 7.01 -13.71
C ARG A 274 -28.53 5.87 -12.77
N LYS A 275 -28.80 4.62 -13.18
CA LYS A 275 -28.45 3.43 -12.39
C LYS A 275 -26.95 3.35 -12.11
N ALA A 276 -26.09 3.59 -13.11
CA ALA A 276 -24.65 3.58 -12.94
C ALA A 276 -24.15 4.70 -12.01
N GLY A 277 -24.70 5.91 -12.12
CA GLY A 277 -24.42 7.03 -11.22
C GLY A 277 -24.75 6.69 -9.76
N MET A 278 -25.93 6.11 -9.50
CA MET A 278 -26.34 5.68 -8.16
C MET A 278 -25.36 4.64 -7.57
N VAL A 279 -24.98 3.62 -8.36
CA VAL A 279 -24.02 2.59 -7.89
C VAL A 279 -22.67 3.22 -7.56
N ILE A 280 -22.12 4.07 -8.44
CA ILE A 280 -20.85 4.76 -8.20
C ILE A 280 -20.93 5.64 -6.96
N GLY A 281 -22.00 6.43 -6.82
CA GLY A 281 -22.21 7.29 -5.66
C GLY A 281 -22.26 6.51 -4.34
N ASN A 282 -22.92 5.36 -4.32
CA ASN A 282 -23.01 4.50 -3.14
C ASN A 282 -21.67 3.85 -2.80
N MET A 283 -20.96 3.34 -3.81
CA MET A 283 -19.65 2.69 -3.60
C MET A 283 -18.57 3.69 -3.13
N CYS A 284 -18.50 4.88 -3.74
CA CYS A 284 -17.53 5.90 -3.37
C CYS A 284 -17.65 6.40 -1.92
N ARG A 285 -18.83 6.29 -1.31
CA ARG A 285 -19.03 6.62 0.12
C ARG A 285 -18.41 5.58 1.06
N LEU A 286 -18.14 4.37 0.56
CA LEU A 286 -17.55 3.25 1.32
C LEU A 286 -16.07 3.05 1.01
N VAL A 287 -15.50 3.87 0.14
CA VAL A 287 -14.05 3.92 -0.09
C VAL A 287 -13.42 4.75 1.02
N THR A 288 -12.44 4.18 1.71
CA THR A 288 -11.71 4.84 2.80
C THR A 288 -10.37 5.39 2.35
N GLU A 289 -9.73 4.74 1.36
CA GLU A 289 -8.41 5.12 0.84
C GLU A 289 -8.52 5.66 -0.58
N ALA A 290 -7.99 6.84 -0.80
CA ALA A 290 -7.99 7.47 -2.13
C ALA A 290 -7.26 6.63 -3.19
N GLU A 291 -6.24 5.89 -2.77
CA GLU A 291 -5.46 4.98 -3.62
C GLU A 291 -6.29 3.84 -4.20
N ASP A 292 -7.36 3.43 -3.52
CA ASP A 292 -8.26 2.37 -4.01
C ASP A 292 -9.06 2.83 -5.24
N VAL A 293 -9.42 4.11 -5.31
CA VAL A 293 -10.19 4.71 -6.41
C VAL A 293 -9.31 5.24 -7.55
N ALA A 294 -8.10 5.69 -7.22
CA ALA A 294 -7.21 6.38 -8.15
C ALA A 294 -7.05 5.67 -9.53
N PRO A 295 -6.85 4.35 -9.62
CA PRO A 295 -6.69 3.66 -10.90
C PRO A 295 -7.91 3.76 -11.85
N PHE A 296 -9.11 4.02 -11.29
CA PHE A 296 -10.36 3.99 -12.05
C PHE A 296 -10.86 5.38 -12.46
N ILE A 297 -10.26 6.43 -11.92
CA ILE A 297 -10.60 7.83 -12.22
C ILE A 297 -10.61 8.13 -13.71
N PRO A 298 -9.57 7.80 -14.51
CA PRO A 298 -9.54 8.11 -15.93
C PRO A 298 -10.61 7.44 -16.73
N MET A 299 -11.10 6.31 -16.25
CA MET A 299 -12.17 5.57 -16.89
C MET A 299 -13.54 6.10 -16.49
N LEU A 300 -13.76 6.37 -15.19
CA LEU A 300 -15.09 6.72 -14.65
C LEU A 300 -15.38 8.22 -14.73
N LEU A 301 -14.44 9.10 -14.35
CA LEU A 301 -14.70 10.53 -14.24
C LEU A 301 -15.06 11.20 -15.57
N PRO A 302 -14.37 10.95 -16.71
CA PRO A 302 -14.78 11.51 -18.00
C PRO A 302 -16.13 10.97 -18.49
N ALA A 303 -16.44 9.71 -18.18
CA ALA A 303 -17.72 9.10 -18.55
C ALA A 303 -18.88 9.68 -17.73
N LEU A 304 -18.68 9.88 -16.42
CA LEU A 304 -19.65 10.51 -15.54
C LEU A 304 -19.90 11.98 -15.92
N LYS A 305 -18.85 12.77 -16.19
CA LYS A 305 -19.00 14.16 -16.63
C LYS A 305 -19.80 14.24 -17.93
N ARG A 306 -19.51 13.39 -18.92
CA ARG A 306 -20.30 13.30 -20.15
C ARG A 306 -21.77 12.97 -19.88
N ALA A 307 -22.02 11.95 -19.05
CA ALA A 307 -23.37 11.56 -18.68
C ALA A 307 -24.11 12.71 -17.97
N ALA A 308 -23.44 13.48 -17.14
CA ALA A 308 -23.99 14.64 -16.45
C ALA A 308 -24.36 15.80 -17.43
N ASP A 309 -23.50 16.03 -18.44
CA ASP A 309 -23.65 17.18 -19.35
C ASP A 309 -24.55 16.88 -20.56
N GLU A 310 -24.52 15.65 -21.10
CA GLU A 310 -25.16 15.27 -22.37
C GLU A 310 -26.53 14.61 -22.19
N THR A 311 -26.88 14.14 -20.97
CA THR A 311 -28.13 13.44 -20.74
C THR A 311 -29.29 14.44 -20.61
N ALA A 312 -30.30 14.31 -21.48
CA ALA A 312 -31.50 15.16 -21.47
C ALA A 312 -32.43 14.91 -20.26
N ASP A 313 -32.31 13.77 -19.62
CA ASP A 313 -33.07 13.42 -18.42
C ASP A 313 -32.46 14.07 -17.19
N VAL A 314 -33.21 14.95 -16.55
CA VAL A 314 -32.79 15.77 -15.39
C VAL A 314 -32.42 14.88 -14.19
N GLU A 315 -33.13 13.77 -13.97
CA GLU A 315 -32.87 12.84 -12.88
C GLU A 315 -31.53 12.10 -13.11
N ALA A 316 -31.33 11.58 -14.31
CA ALA A 316 -30.09 10.89 -14.67
C ALA A 316 -28.86 11.82 -14.68
N SER A 317 -29.01 13.08 -15.13
CA SER A 317 -27.98 14.09 -15.05
C SER A 317 -27.63 14.44 -13.59
N GLY A 318 -28.66 14.59 -12.72
CA GLY A 318 -28.49 14.88 -11.30
C GLY A 318 -27.75 13.76 -10.56
N GLU A 319 -28.08 12.50 -10.82
CA GLU A 319 -27.38 11.35 -10.26
C GLU A 319 -25.92 11.25 -10.73
N ALA A 320 -25.68 11.52 -12.01
CA ALA A 320 -24.31 11.56 -12.54
C ALA A 320 -23.46 12.69 -11.88
N GLN A 321 -24.07 13.88 -11.65
CA GLN A 321 -23.40 14.98 -10.93
C GLN A 321 -23.11 14.61 -9.46
N SER A 322 -24.08 13.95 -8.80
CA SER A 322 -23.87 13.46 -7.43
C SER A 322 -22.74 12.44 -7.36
N ALA A 323 -22.66 11.53 -8.34
CA ALA A 323 -21.59 10.55 -8.44
C ALA A 323 -20.23 11.20 -8.72
N VAL A 324 -20.17 12.27 -9.55
CA VAL A 324 -18.93 13.05 -9.75
C VAL A 324 -18.44 13.64 -8.43
N LYS A 325 -19.34 14.22 -7.62
CA LYS A 325 -18.98 14.76 -6.30
C LYS A 325 -18.49 13.67 -5.36
N ALA A 326 -19.21 12.54 -5.28
CA ALA A 326 -18.81 11.42 -4.43
C ALA A 326 -17.43 10.86 -4.82
N LEU A 327 -17.17 10.71 -6.12
CA LEU A 327 -15.90 10.23 -6.65
C LEU A 327 -14.75 11.22 -6.37
N THR A 328 -15.02 12.53 -6.49
CA THR A 328 -14.04 13.58 -6.18
C THR A 328 -13.73 13.64 -4.68
N ASN A 329 -14.75 13.48 -3.84
CA ASN A 329 -14.57 13.44 -2.39
C ASN A 329 -13.78 12.21 -1.93
N ALA A 330 -14.02 11.05 -2.57
CA ALA A 330 -13.27 9.82 -2.27
C ALA A 330 -11.78 9.93 -2.63
N LEU A 331 -11.40 10.83 -3.54
CA LEU A 331 -10.01 11.13 -3.88
C LEU A 331 -9.30 12.00 -2.83
N GLY A 332 -10.04 12.68 -1.97
CA GLY A 332 -9.50 13.72 -1.10
C GLY A 332 -9.20 15.03 -1.84
N VAL A 333 -9.05 16.10 -1.08
CA VAL A 333 -8.70 17.43 -1.60
C VAL A 333 -7.17 17.53 -1.63
N GLY A 334 -6.58 17.85 -2.77
CA GLY A 334 -5.16 18.18 -2.88
C GLY A 334 -4.28 17.15 -3.64
N HIS A 335 -3.16 16.79 -3.09
CA HIS A 335 -2.05 16.08 -3.75
C HIS A 335 -2.36 14.68 -4.31
N VAL A 336 -3.40 13.99 -3.80
CA VAL A 336 -3.83 12.69 -4.35
C VAL A 336 -4.37 12.81 -5.78
N ALA A 337 -4.94 13.95 -6.14
CA ALA A 337 -5.42 14.20 -7.50
C ALA A 337 -4.25 14.32 -8.51
N GLU A 338 -3.08 14.80 -8.10
CA GLU A 338 -1.86 14.82 -8.92
C GLU A 338 -1.23 13.43 -9.00
N ARG A 339 -1.17 12.69 -7.89
CA ARG A 339 -0.77 11.27 -7.87
C ARG A 339 -1.74 10.39 -8.66
N ALA A 340 -3.05 10.64 -8.60
CA ALA A 340 -4.02 9.95 -9.45
C ALA A 340 -3.84 10.26 -10.94
N LYS A 341 -3.35 11.45 -11.28
CA LYS A 341 -2.95 11.78 -12.67
C LYS A 341 -1.64 11.12 -13.09
N ALA A 342 -0.70 10.97 -12.17
CA ALA A 342 0.58 10.29 -12.38
C ALA A 342 0.45 8.75 -12.24
N GLY A 343 -0.43 8.25 -11.37
CA GLY A 343 -0.62 6.84 -11.02
C GLY A 343 -1.44 6.00 -12.00
N LEU A 344 -1.65 6.50 -13.21
CA LEU A 344 -2.32 5.80 -14.32
C LEU A 344 -1.50 4.70 -14.97
N SER A 345 -0.21 4.78 -14.85
CA SER A 345 0.73 3.71 -15.13
C SER A 345 1.36 3.32 -13.79
N GLY A 346 1.37 2.04 -13.44
CA GLY A 346 2.19 1.54 -12.33
C GLY A 346 3.63 2.08 -12.46
N PRO A 347 4.49 1.82 -11.46
CA PRO A 347 5.85 2.34 -11.47
C PRO A 347 6.52 2.06 -12.82
N THR A 348 7.20 3.04 -13.35
CA THR A 348 7.93 2.89 -14.62
C THR A 348 9.09 1.91 -14.43
N GLU A 349 9.54 1.29 -15.54
CA GLU A 349 10.69 0.39 -15.51
C GLU A 349 11.95 1.10 -14.97
N GLU A 350 12.11 2.41 -15.25
CA GLU A 350 13.20 3.23 -14.74
C GLU A 350 13.10 3.43 -13.22
N GLU A 351 11.91 3.69 -12.69
CA GLU A 351 11.67 3.82 -11.25
C GLU A 351 11.90 2.48 -10.54
N MET A 352 11.39 1.38 -11.09
CA MET A 352 11.62 0.05 -10.56
C MET A 352 13.11 -0.28 -10.51
N ASN A 353 13.85 -0.04 -11.59
CA ASN A 353 15.29 -0.29 -11.64
C ASN A 353 16.07 0.57 -10.67
N LYS A 354 15.70 1.85 -10.53
CA LYS A 354 16.33 2.77 -9.58
C LYS A 354 16.14 2.30 -8.13
N VAL A 355 14.90 2.03 -7.74
CA VAL A 355 14.61 1.59 -6.36
C VAL A 355 15.22 0.22 -6.09
N THR A 356 15.23 -0.69 -7.07
CA THR A 356 15.91 -1.99 -6.95
C THR A 356 17.41 -1.82 -6.68
N GLU A 357 18.08 -0.91 -7.40
CA GLU A 357 19.49 -0.65 -7.20
C GLU A 357 19.77 0.00 -5.83
N ASP A 358 18.91 0.89 -5.37
CA ASP A 358 19.02 1.50 -4.04
C ASP A 358 18.80 0.46 -2.94
N MET A 359 17.78 -0.41 -3.06
CA MET A 359 17.55 -1.54 -2.15
C MET A 359 18.73 -2.50 -2.12
N ARG A 360 19.31 -2.79 -3.26
CA ARG A 360 20.50 -3.64 -3.36
C ARG A 360 21.66 -3.09 -2.54
N LYS A 361 21.97 -1.79 -2.68
CA LYS A 361 23.03 -1.13 -1.92
C LYS A 361 22.79 -1.19 -0.41
N GLU A 362 21.55 -0.99 0.03
CA GLU A 362 21.20 -1.04 1.44
C GLU A 362 21.27 -2.49 2.00
N ILE A 363 20.86 -3.50 1.23
CA ILE A 363 21.05 -4.91 1.60
C ILE A 363 22.53 -5.24 1.72
N GLU A 364 23.38 -4.82 0.76
CA GLU A 364 24.84 -5.01 0.81
C GLU A 364 25.47 -4.28 2.00
N ARG A 365 24.98 -3.08 2.34
CA ARG A 365 25.41 -2.34 3.53
C ARG A 365 25.06 -3.07 4.83
N ALA A 366 23.83 -3.60 4.94
CA ALA A 366 23.37 -4.39 6.08
C ALA A 366 24.19 -5.68 6.26
N MET A 367 24.51 -6.37 5.17
CA MET A 367 25.42 -7.53 5.18
C MET A 367 26.84 -7.16 5.65
N GLY A 368 27.36 -6.02 5.21
CA GLY A 368 28.66 -5.49 5.66
C GLY A 368 28.66 -5.14 7.15
N ALA A 369 27.58 -4.54 7.67
CA ALA A 369 27.43 -4.22 9.09
C ALA A 369 27.35 -5.48 9.97
N ALA A 370 26.65 -6.51 9.51
CA ALA A 370 26.55 -7.80 10.19
C ALA A 370 27.85 -8.64 10.12
N ARG A 371 28.85 -8.21 9.36
CA ARG A 371 30.13 -8.92 9.13
C ARG A 371 29.92 -10.37 8.68
N SER A 372 28.94 -10.60 7.78
CA SER A 372 28.65 -11.92 7.27
C SER A 372 29.88 -12.59 6.65
N ALA A 373 30.18 -13.81 7.08
CA ALA A 373 31.36 -14.54 6.59
C ALA A 373 31.17 -15.07 5.16
N ILE A 374 29.92 -15.33 4.75
CA ILE A 374 29.55 -15.84 3.42
C ILE A 374 28.34 -15.05 2.93
N PRO A 375 28.51 -14.06 2.04
CA PRO A 375 27.40 -13.33 1.49
C PRO A 375 26.57 -14.23 0.54
N PRO A 376 25.24 -13.98 0.43
CA PRO A 376 24.41 -14.64 -0.59
C PRO A 376 24.97 -14.39 -1.99
N PRO A 377 24.74 -15.32 -2.93
CA PRO A 377 25.08 -15.10 -4.34
C PRO A 377 24.38 -13.86 -4.91
N ASP A 378 25.03 -13.15 -5.84
CA ASP A 378 24.53 -11.93 -6.46
C ASP A 378 23.11 -12.03 -7.02
N PRO A 379 22.67 -13.12 -7.71
CA PRO A 379 21.28 -13.25 -8.13
C PRO A 379 20.26 -13.30 -6.98
N VAL A 380 20.64 -13.81 -5.81
CA VAL A 380 19.77 -13.84 -4.63
C VAL A 380 19.61 -12.43 -4.06
N VAL A 381 20.71 -11.68 -3.96
CA VAL A 381 20.67 -10.28 -3.50
C VAL A 381 19.84 -9.42 -4.44
N SER A 382 20.05 -9.56 -5.76
CA SER A 382 19.29 -8.85 -6.79
C SER A 382 17.79 -9.20 -6.74
N TYR A 383 17.46 -10.46 -6.48
CA TYR A 383 16.06 -10.88 -6.35
C TYR A 383 15.41 -10.31 -5.09
N MET A 384 16.07 -10.38 -3.93
CA MET A 384 15.59 -9.74 -2.71
C MET A 384 15.39 -8.24 -2.90
N ALA A 385 16.34 -7.55 -3.55
CA ALA A 385 16.23 -6.13 -3.85
C ALA A 385 15.01 -5.82 -4.74
N SER A 386 14.72 -6.68 -5.73
CA SER A 386 13.52 -6.53 -6.58
C SER A 386 12.22 -6.74 -5.80
N LEU A 387 12.18 -7.70 -4.86
CA LEU A 387 11.04 -7.90 -3.96
C LEU A 387 10.84 -6.69 -3.04
N CYS A 388 11.92 -6.19 -2.44
CA CYS A 388 11.89 -4.99 -1.60
C CYS A 388 11.41 -3.75 -2.39
N ALA A 389 11.92 -3.56 -3.60
CA ALA A 389 11.47 -2.48 -4.48
C ALA A 389 9.99 -2.60 -4.84
N SER A 390 9.50 -3.81 -5.08
CA SER A 390 8.08 -4.08 -5.31
C SER A 390 7.23 -3.72 -4.09
N LEU A 391 7.68 -4.02 -2.86
CA LEU A 391 7.00 -3.59 -1.63
C LEU A 391 6.89 -2.08 -1.53
N VAL A 392 7.98 -1.37 -1.76
CA VAL A 392 8.03 0.11 -1.67
C VAL A 392 7.12 0.76 -2.70
N LEU A 393 7.29 0.40 -3.96
CA LEU A 393 6.60 1.08 -5.07
C LEU A 393 5.10 0.77 -5.16
N HIS A 394 4.64 -0.31 -4.53
CA HIS A 394 3.23 -0.67 -4.51
C HIS A 394 2.55 -0.47 -3.15
N GLY A 395 3.23 0.16 -2.20
CA GLY A 395 2.67 0.55 -0.91
C GLY A 395 2.55 -0.56 0.14
N PHE A 396 3.09 -1.77 -0.10
CA PHE A 396 2.99 -2.89 0.84
C PHE A 396 4.02 -2.87 1.96
N GLY A 397 5.10 -2.13 1.77
CA GLY A 397 6.16 -1.93 2.76
C GLY A 397 5.94 -0.70 3.64
N THR A 398 4.85 0.05 3.43
CA THR A 398 4.79 1.43 3.88
C THR A 398 3.71 1.70 4.94
N ALA A 399 2.65 0.89 5.04
CA ALA A 399 1.57 1.14 5.99
C ALA A 399 0.91 -0.14 6.53
N GLY A 400 0.44 -0.08 7.77
CA GLY A 400 -0.38 -1.12 8.39
C GLY A 400 0.37 -2.11 9.29
N PRO A 401 -0.37 -2.97 10.02
CA PRO A 401 0.20 -3.90 11.01
C PRO A 401 1.10 -4.98 10.41
N ALA A 402 0.94 -5.28 9.11
CA ALA A 402 1.69 -6.31 8.40
C ALA A 402 3.01 -5.80 7.79
N VAL A 403 3.40 -4.53 8.01
CA VAL A 403 4.61 -3.96 7.41
C VAL A 403 5.84 -4.81 7.72
N ASN A 404 6.09 -5.11 9.00
CA ASN A 404 7.24 -5.92 9.39
C ASN A 404 7.18 -7.34 8.84
N GLU A 405 5.99 -7.97 8.83
CA GLU A 405 5.77 -9.30 8.26
C GLU A 405 6.07 -9.34 6.76
N ASN A 406 5.67 -8.32 6.02
CA ASN A 406 5.96 -8.21 4.59
C ASN A 406 7.47 -8.13 4.32
N TRP A 407 8.21 -7.31 5.08
CA TRP A 407 9.66 -7.22 4.98
C TRP A 407 10.35 -8.53 5.39
N GLU A 408 9.86 -9.21 6.44
CA GLU A 408 10.34 -10.54 6.81
C GLU A 408 10.15 -11.54 5.66
N HIS A 409 8.98 -11.58 5.05
CA HIS A 409 8.65 -12.52 3.98
C HIS A 409 9.49 -12.33 2.71
N VAL A 410 9.97 -11.12 2.42
CA VAL A 410 10.79 -10.87 1.23
C VAL A 410 12.29 -11.01 1.46
N MET A 411 12.75 -11.05 2.71
CA MET A 411 14.18 -11.10 3.03
C MET A 411 14.59 -12.39 3.75
N LEU A 412 13.96 -12.70 4.88
CA LEU A 412 14.41 -13.79 5.76
C LEU A 412 14.47 -15.16 5.10
N PRO A 413 13.52 -15.59 4.24
CA PRO A 413 13.62 -16.90 3.58
C PRO A 413 14.92 -17.07 2.77
N TYR A 414 15.34 -16.03 2.05
CA TYR A 414 16.52 -16.05 1.17
C TYR A 414 17.81 -15.88 1.96
N LEU A 415 17.81 -15.05 3.00
CA LEU A 415 18.95 -14.92 3.92
C LEU A 415 19.20 -16.25 4.65
N ARG A 416 18.15 -16.87 5.24
CA ARG A 416 18.24 -18.16 5.94
C ARG A 416 18.64 -19.32 5.01
N ALA A 417 18.30 -19.24 3.74
CA ALA A 417 18.71 -20.21 2.73
C ALA A 417 20.21 -20.12 2.39
N SER A 418 20.81 -18.93 2.56
CA SER A 418 22.18 -18.62 2.12
C SER A 418 23.19 -18.52 3.28
N MET A 419 22.75 -18.26 4.51
CA MET A 419 23.61 -18.03 5.66
C MET A 419 23.05 -18.60 6.96
N PRO A 420 23.85 -18.76 8.04
CA PRO A 420 23.37 -19.21 9.36
C PRO A 420 22.28 -18.31 9.94
N GLU A 421 21.35 -18.90 10.71
CA GLU A 421 20.17 -18.20 11.26
C GLU A 421 20.52 -16.96 12.10
N GLY A 422 21.63 -17.01 12.88
CA GLY A 422 22.08 -15.86 13.66
C GLY A 422 22.57 -14.70 12.79
N GLU A 423 23.28 -15.00 11.69
CA GLU A 423 23.76 -13.96 10.76
C GLU A 423 22.59 -13.39 9.94
N SER A 424 21.66 -14.23 9.49
CA SER A 424 20.47 -13.78 8.74
C SER A 424 19.60 -12.82 9.55
N SER A 425 19.39 -13.08 10.84
CA SER A 425 18.67 -12.18 11.74
C SER A 425 19.39 -10.85 11.94
N MET A 426 20.71 -10.87 12.12
CA MET A 426 21.51 -9.63 12.26
C MET A 426 21.48 -8.76 10.99
N VAL A 427 21.55 -9.37 9.81
CA VAL A 427 21.41 -8.65 8.53
C VAL A 427 20.03 -8.01 8.43
N TYR A 428 18.97 -8.76 8.73
CA TYR A 428 17.61 -8.25 8.71
C TYR A 428 17.40 -7.09 9.70
N GLU A 429 17.83 -7.25 10.96
CA GLU A 429 17.75 -6.19 11.97
C GLU A 429 18.52 -4.93 11.55
N SER A 430 19.68 -5.08 10.90
CA SER A 430 20.46 -3.96 10.37
C SER A 430 19.77 -3.25 9.19
N PHE A 431 18.91 -3.96 8.45
CA PHE A 431 18.11 -3.41 7.33
C PHE A 431 16.82 -2.74 7.78
N LEU A 432 16.22 -3.15 8.89
CA LEU A 432 14.91 -2.65 9.39
C LEU A 432 14.80 -1.12 9.45
N PRO A 433 15.82 -0.34 9.90
CA PRO A 433 15.74 1.12 9.89
C PRO A 433 15.54 1.70 8.48
N VAL A 434 16.12 1.06 7.47
CA VAL A 434 15.96 1.45 6.06
C VAL A 434 14.54 1.14 5.61
N ALA A 435 14.02 -0.06 5.92
CA ALA A 435 12.64 -0.45 5.63
C ALA A 435 11.64 0.56 6.23
N HIS A 436 11.84 0.96 7.48
CA HIS A 436 11.00 1.95 8.15
C HIS A 436 11.12 3.34 7.53
N SER A 437 12.31 3.76 7.07
CA SER A 437 12.47 5.07 6.41
C SER A 437 11.70 5.16 5.08
N TYR A 438 11.56 4.04 4.36
CA TYR A 438 10.73 3.98 3.16
C TYR A 438 9.23 3.93 3.50
N ALA A 439 8.85 3.30 4.61
CA ALA A 439 7.50 3.36 5.14
C ALA A 439 7.12 4.81 5.47
N ASP A 440 7.97 5.51 6.22
CA ASP A 440 7.76 6.91 6.59
C ASP A 440 7.73 7.84 5.37
N ALA A 441 8.58 7.63 4.36
CA ALA A 441 8.70 8.50 3.20
C ALA A 441 7.49 8.46 2.23
N VAL A 442 6.76 7.34 2.16
CA VAL A 442 5.57 7.22 1.28
C VAL A 442 4.36 7.87 1.94
N GLU A 443 4.29 7.87 3.28
CA GLU A 443 3.23 8.56 4.01
C GLU A 443 3.44 10.08 4.06
N GLU A 444 4.67 10.54 3.86
CA GLU A 444 5.02 11.95 3.95
C GLU A 444 4.60 12.79 2.74
N GLY A 445 4.08 12.27 1.65
CA GLY A 445 3.62 13.07 0.50
C GLY A 445 4.09 14.52 0.58
N ASP A 446 4.33 15.35 -0.31
CA ASP A 446 4.93 16.69 -0.28
C ASP A 446 4.64 17.67 0.92
N ALA A 447 4.19 17.16 2.07
CA ALA A 447 3.98 17.95 3.29
C ALA A 447 5.33 18.43 3.86
N ALA A 448 5.52 19.73 3.95
CA ALA A 448 6.75 20.32 4.46
C ALA A 448 6.98 19.86 5.92
N GLU A 449 8.17 19.37 6.20
CA GLU A 449 8.58 19.02 7.56
C GLU A 449 8.77 20.29 8.39
N LEU A 450 7.99 20.46 9.47
CA LEU A 450 8.09 21.59 10.38
C LEU A 450 9.20 21.40 11.42
N CYS A 451 9.32 20.20 11.97
CA CYS A 451 10.42 19.83 12.84
C CYS A 451 10.66 18.33 12.86
N ASN A 452 11.91 17.94 13.16
CA ASN A 452 12.33 16.55 13.30
C ASN A 452 13.49 16.51 14.29
N ILE A 453 13.16 16.32 15.59
CA ILE A 453 14.08 16.51 16.70
C ILE A 453 14.11 15.29 17.62
N GLU A 454 15.29 15.02 18.19
CA GLU A 454 15.44 14.04 19.27
C GLU A 454 15.70 14.78 20.58
N PHE A 455 14.95 14.43 21.62
CA PHE A 455 15.03 15.09 22.92
C PHE A 455 14.69 14.17 24.08
N SER A 456 14.98 14.64 25.29
CA SER A 456 14.52 14.05 26.54
C SER A 456 13.79 15.10 27.36
N LEU A 457 12.71 14.73 28.04
CA LEU A 457 11.91 15.62 28.85
C LEU A 457 11.83 15.11 30.29
N ALA A 458 12.23 15.94 31.25
CA ALA A 458 12.09 15.65 32.67
C ALA A 458 11.33 16.78 33.38
N TYR A 459 10.54 16.44 34.39
CA TYR A 459 9.81 17.40 35.22
C TYR A 459 9.73 16.93 36.68
N GLY A 460 10.05 17.83 37.60
CA GLY A 460 10.00 17.52 39.05
C GLY A 460 10.88 16.35 39.49
N GLY A 461 12.03 16.13 38.81
CA GLY A 461 12.95 15.01 39.09
C GLY A 461 12.53 13.66 38.49
N LYS A 462 11.42 13.62 37.76
CA LYS A 462 10.94 12.43 37.03
C LYS A 462 11.20 12.58 35.51
N ILE A 463 11.78 11.55 34.89
CA ILE A 463 11.90 11.48 33.44
C ILE A 463 10.53 11.15 32.86
N LEU A 464 10.03 12.01 31.99
CA LEU A 464 8.74 11.85 31.30
C LEU A 464 8.94 11.22 29.92
N LEU A 465 9.98 11.65 29.19
CA LEU A 465 10.39 11.12 27.90
C LEU A 465 11.92 10.97 27.89
N HIS A 466 12.43 9.91 27.30
CA HIS A 466 13.85 9.63 27.22
C HIS A 466 14.27 9.27 25.79
N ASN A 467 15.18 10.08 25.22
CA ASN A 467 15.69 9.89 23.86
C ASN A 467 14.59 9.61 22.85
N THR A 468 13.60 10.49 22.78
CA THR A 468 12.44 10.35 21.93
C THR A 468 12.53 11.30 20.73
N ARG A 469 11.92 10.90 19.64
CA ARG A 469 11.84 11.70 18.41
C ARG A 469 10.47 12.35 18.30
N LEU A 470 10.44 13.63 17.95
CA LEU A 470 9.24 14.36 17.57
C LEU A 470 9.40 14.85 16.13
N LYS A 471 8.55 14.37 15.26
CA LYS A 471 8.46 14.80 13.87
C LYS A 471 7.07 15.37 13.63
N LEU A 472 7.02 16.58 13.08
CA LEU A 472 5.78 17.27 12.74
C LEU A 472 5.79 17.68 11.28
N LEU A 473 4.72 17.39 10.58
CA LEU A 473 4.48 17.75 9.18
C LEU A 473 3.44 18.86 9.09
N ALA A 474 3.60 19.76 8.13
CA ALA A 474 2.68 20.87 7.91
C ALA A 474 1.27 20.38 7.55
N GLY A 475 0.25 20.98 8.17
CA GLY A 475 -1.15 20.64 7.92
C GLY A 475 -1.67 19.35 8.56
N HIS A 476 -0.80 18.59 9.24
CA HIS A 476 -1.22 17.36 9.95
C HIS A 476 -1.86 17.65 11.31
N ARG A 477 -2.75 16.77 11.74
CA ARG A 477 -3.49 16.87 12.99
C ARG A 477 -3.18 15.67 13.87
N TYR A 478 -2.32 15.89 14.88
CA TYR A 478 -1.80 14.86 15.77
C TYR A 478 -2.67 14.71 17.04
N GLY A 479 -3.14 13.52 17.32
CA GLY A 479 -3.74 13.16 18.60
C GLY A 479 -2.66 12.68 19.57
N LEU A 480 -2.43 13.40 20.68
CA LEU A 480 -1.45 13.01 21.69
C LEU A 480 -2.10 12.13 22.75
N LEU A 481 -1.83 10.83 22.71
CA LEU A 481 -2.43 9.81 23.58
C LEU A 481 -1.44 9.27 24.60
N GLY A 482 -1.97 8.83 25.74
CA GLY A 482 -1.18 8.20 26.79
C GLY A 482 -1.84 8.30 28.16
N PRO A 483 -1.33 7.58 29.18
CA PRO A 483 -1.93 7.56 30.53
C PRO A 483 -1.94 8.92 31.20
N ASN A 484 -2.86 9.10 32.13
CA ASN A 484 -2.91 10.32 32.93
C ASN A 484 -1.64 10.47 33.79
N GLY A 485 -1.09 11.70 33.79
CA GLY A 485 0.19 11.97 34.47
C GLY A 485 1.45 11.57 33.66
N ALA A 486 1.32 11.13 32.40
CA ALA A 486 2.46 10.85 31.53
C ALA A 486 3.25 12.12 31.11
N GLY A 487 2.68 13.31 31.29
CA GLY A 487 3.33 14.58 30.98
C GLY A 487 2.87 15.22 29.66
N LYS A 488 1.70 14.85 29.14
CA LYS A 488 1.14 15.40 27.88
C LYS A 488 1.09 16.94 27.89
N THR A 489 0.43 17.53 28.88
CA THR A 489 0.36 18.99 29.06
C THR A 489 1.74 19.62 29.27
N THR A 490 2.65 18.92 29.98
CA THR A 490 4.03 19.40 30.18
C THR A 490 4.80 19.43 28.85
N LEU A 491 4.66 18.42 28.02
CA LEU A 491 5.24 18.41 26.69
C LEU A 491 4.74 19.60 25.85
N MET A 492 3.41 19.78 25.77
CA MET A 492 2.81 20.86 25.01
C MET A 492 3.26 22.26 25.47
N ARG A 493 3.38 22.47 26.80
CA ARG A 493 3.92 23.72 27.34
C ARG A 493 5.38 23.94 26.96
N ASN A 494 6.21 22.89 26.99
CA ASN A 494 7.63 23.02 26.61
C ASN A 494 7.78 23.27 25.09
N ILE A 495 6.91 22.68 24.25
CA ILE A 495 6.87 23.01 22.82
C ILE A 495 6.48 24.48 22.62
N ALA A 496 5.39 24.95 23.29
CA ALA A 496 4.92 26.33 23.17
C ALA A 496 5.96 27.37 23.62
N ASN A 497 6.73 27.04 24.65
CA ASN A 497 7.76 27.94 25.20
C ASN A 497 9.10 27.85 24.47
N GLY A 498 9.22 27.00 23.42
CA GLY A 498 10.50 26.76 22.73
C GLY A 498 11.59 26.15 23.64
N ALA A 499 11.18 25.46 24.73
CA ALA A 499 12.10 24.93 25.74
C ALA A 499 12.62 23.52 25.42
N ILE A 500 12.33 23.00 24.23
CA ILE A 500 12.82 21.71 23.75
C ILE A 500 14.04 21.96 22.85
N ASP A 501 15.14 21.31 23.18
CA ASP A 501 16.39 21.41 22.42
C ASP A 501 16.18 20.93 20.97
N GLY A 502 16.62 21.74 20.00
CA GLY A 502 16.52 21.41 18.58
C GLY A 502 15.22 21.88 17.90
N LEU A 503 14.24 22.42 18.65
CA LEU A 503 13.03 22.97 18.03
C LEU A 503 13.39 24.23 17.23
N PRO A 504 12.94 24.37 15.96
CA PRO A 504 13.20 25.55 15.14
C PRO A 504 12.72 26.83 15.85
N THR A 505 13.55 27.85 15.94
CA THR A 505 13.24 29.11 16.64
C THR A 505 12.26 30.01 15.88
N ASP A 506 12.09 29.75 14.60
CA ASP A 506 11.15 30.42 13.70
C ASP A 506 9.77 29.75 13.65
N LEU A 507 9.62 28.57 14.27
CA LEU A 507 8.36 27.85 14.33
C LEU A 507 7.39 28.52 15.31
N ARG A 508 6.33 29.13 14.77
CA ARG A 508 5.32 29.80 15.58
C ARG A 508 4.33 28.81 16.17
N THR A 509 4.54 28.45 17.44
CA THR A 509 3.69 27.54 18.20
C THR A 509 2.78 28.33 19.14
N VAL A 510 1.47 28.08 19.11
CA VAL A 510 0.50 28.73 19.99
C VAL A 510 -0.24 27.70 20.81
N PHE A 511 -0.19 27.86 22.14
CA PHE A 511 -0.88 27.00 23.09
C PHE A 511 -2.22 27.62 23.48
N VAL A 512 -3.31 26.97 23.11
CA VAL A 512 -4.67 27.41 23.43
C VAL A 512 -5.10 26.80 24.75
N GLN A 513 -5.31 27.65 25.74
CA GLN A 513 -5.83 27.28 27.05
C GLN A 513 -7.28 27.75 27.21
N HIS A 514 -8.08 26.96 27.93
CA HIS A 514 -9.46 27.29 28.25
C HIS A 514 -9.62 28.50 29.20
N ASP A 515 -8.59 28.82 29.97
CA ASP A 515 -8.65 29.85 30.97
C ASP A 515 -8.35 31.22 30.38
N ILE A 516 -9.40 31.87 29.91
CA ILE A 516 -9.37 33.33 29.79
C ILE A 516 -9.45 33.85 31.20
N VAL A 517 -8.32 33.90 31.87
CA VAL A 517 -8.19 34.53 33.20
C VAL A 517 -8.08 36.02 32.95
N GLY A 518 -9.14 36.74 33.20
CA GLY A 518 -9.12 38.21 33.05
C GLY A 518 -9.89 38.91 34.12
N SER A 519 -9.20 39.78 34.85
CA SER A 519 -9.77 40.87 35.66
C SER A 519 -10.53 41.91 34.80
N GLU A 520 -10.65 41.73 33.48
CA GLU A 520 -11.22 42.71 32.54
C GLU A 520 -12.59 42.25 32.01
N VAL A 521 -13.46 41.91 32.97
CA VAL A 521 -14.78 41.28 32.72
C VAL A 521 -15.73 42.18 31.90
N GLU A 522 -15.53 43.51 31.89
CA GLU A 522 -16.40 44.48 31.24
C GLU A 522 -15.86 44.98 29.89
N THR A 523 -14.64 44.57 29.48
CA THR A 523 -14.03 45.01 28.21
C THR A 523 -14.70 44.33 27.01
N SER A 524 -14.90 45.06 25.91
CA SER A 524 -15.41 44.47 24.67
C SER A 524 -14.44 43.41 24.11
N ILE A 525 -14.97 42.40 23.44
CA ILE A 525 -14.17 41.30 22.85
C ILE A 525 -13.10 41.85 21.89
N ILE A 526 -13.46 42.81 21.03
CA ILE A 526 -12.54 43.38 20.08
C ILE A 526 -11.43 44.24 20.77
N ASP A 527 -11.78 45.02 21.79
CA ASP A 527 -10.80 45.84 22.53
C ASP A 527 -9.87 44.97 23.36
N TYR A 528 -10.40 43.96 24.00
CA TYR A 528 -9.59 42.95 24.68
C TYR A 528 -8.58 42.31 23.73
N THR A 529 -9.04 41.82 22.55
CA THR A 529 -8.16 41.17 21.56
C THR A 529 -7.09 42.13 21.03
N CYS A 530 -7.41 43.41 20.80
CA CYS A 530 -6.43 44.43 20.37
C CYS A 530 -5.40 44.79 21.45
N ASN A 531 -5.74 44.64 22.74
CA ASN A 531 -4.87 45.01 23.85
C ASN A 531 -3.94 43.90 24.33
N VAL A 532 -4.12 42.69 23.81
CA VAL A 532 -3.25 41.54 24.15
C VAL A 532 -1.83 41.83 23.66
N GLU A 533 -0.84 41.53 24.52
CA GLU A 533 0.56 41.90 24.28
C GLU A 533 1.16 41.25 23.04
N GLU A 534 0.78 40.01 22.76
CA GLU A 534 1.21 39.23 21.61
C GLU A 534 0.63 39.74 20.28
N LEU A 535 -0.41 40.56 20.32
CA LEU A 535 -1.10 41.11 19.14
C LEU A 535 -0.81 42.61 18.92
N LYS A 536 0.11 43.18 19.69
CA LYS A 536 0.54 44.60 19.50
C LYS A 536 1.11 44.78 18.08
N GLY A 537 0.42 45.57 17.26
CA GLY A 537 0.80 45.83 15.87
C GLY A 537 -0.17 45.23 14.84
N VAL A 538 -1.11 44.40 15.24
CA VAL A 538 -2.18 43.91 14.37
C VAL A 538 -3.25 45.00 14.22
N SER A 539 -3.65 45.30 12.98
CA SER A 539 -4.67 46.30 12.76
C SER A 539 -6.03 45.86 13.30
N ARG A 540 -6.78 46.80 13.90
CA ARG A 540 -8.14 46.55 14.39
C ARG A 540 -9.06 45.96 13.31
N GLN A 541 -8.84 46.29 12.04
CA GLN A 541 -9.58 45.73 10.93
C GLN A 541 -9.28 44.22 10.72
N LYS A 542 -7.99 43.83 10.83
CA LYS A 542 -7.60 42.40 10.76
C LYS A 542 -8.19 41.60 11.95
N VAL A 543 -8.17 42.19 13.15
CA VAL A 543 -8.79 41.62 14.34
C VAL A 543 -10.30 41.40 14.13
N ALA A 544 -11.00 42.44 13.66
CA ALA A 544 -12.44 42.35 13.41
C ALA A 544 -12.80 41.31 12.34
N ALA A 545 -12.01 41.21 11.27
CA ALA A 545 -12.19 40.21 10.22
C ALA A 545 -12.00 38.78 10.76
N THR A 546 -10.90 38.52 11.46
CA THR A 546 -10.64 37.19 12.05
C THR A 546 -11.69 36.81 13.09
N LEU A 547 -12.20 37.74 13.89
CA LEU A 547 -13.32 37.47 14.77
C LEU A 547 -14.61 37.13 14.02
N ALA A 548 -14.83 37.76 12.86
CA ALA A 548 -15.97 37.42 12.00
C ALA A 548 -15.84 36.03 11.37
N ASP A 549 -14.64 35.62 10.98
CA ASP A 549 -14.36 34.28 10.41
C ASP A 549 -14.73 33.14 11.37
N VAL A 550 -14.54 33.33 12.68
CA VAL A 550 -14.97 32.38 13.71
C VAL A 550 -16.42 32.56 14.14
N GLY A 551 -17.15 33.52 13.53
CA GLY A 551 -18.59 33.70 13.67
C GLY A 551 -19.04 34.82 14.61
N PHE A 552 -18.15 35.71 15.09
CA PHE A 552 -18.57 36.87 15.88
C PHE A 552 -19.19 37.94 14.96
N THR A 553 -20.47 38.27 15.17
CA THR A 553 -21.12 39.41 14.51
C THR A 553 -20.50 40.72 15.01
N VAL A 554 -20.72 41.82 14.28
CA VAL A 554 -20.23 43.16 14.68
C VAL A 554 -20.72 43.56 16.07
N GLU A 555 -21.97 43.23 16.39
CA GLU A 555 -22.58 43.48 17.71
C GLU A 555 -21.95 42.55 18.77
N GLY A 556 -21.71 41.26 18.40
CA GLY A 556 -21.03 40.32 19.26
C GLY A 556 -19.60 40.70 19.62
N GLN A 557 -18.85 41.29 18.68
CA GLN A 557 -17.50 41.82 18.93
C GLN A 557 -17.48 43.00 19.95
N ALA A 558 -18.54 43.76 20.03
CA ALA A 558 -18.71 44.86 20.99
C ALA A 558 -19.22 44.37 22.37
N ALA A 559 -19.65 43.13 22.49
CA ALA A 559 -20.13 42.56 23.76
C ALA A 559 -19.00 42.35 24.77
N PRO A 560 -19.28 42.37 26.10
CA PRO A 560 -18.27 42.12 27.12
C PRO A 560 -17.89 40.63 27.17
N ILE A 561 -16.61 40.34 27.44
CA ILE A 561 -16.07 38.96 27.50
C ILE A 561 -16.81 38.12 28.52
N ALA A 562 -17.27 38.68 29.60
CA ALA A 562 -18.04 37.99 30.65
C ALA A 562 -19.32 37.32 30.12
N SER A 563 -19.88 37.81 29.01
CA SER A 563 -21.10 37.27 28.42
C SER A 563 -20.84 35.99 27.60
N LEU A 564 -19.58 35.57 27.36
CA LEU A 564 -19.23 34.46 26.49
C LEU A 564 -19.48 33.11 27.20
N SER A 565 -20.19 32.22 26.52
CA SER A 565 -20.24 30.80 26.87
C SER A 565 -18.90 30.11 26.57
N GLY A 566 -18.72 28.87 27.07
CA GLY A 566 -17.51 28.07 26.85
C GLY A 566 -17.16 27.94 25.36
N GLY A 567 -18.12 27.66 24.49
CA GLY A 567 -17.90 27.57 23.03
C GLY A 567 -17.44 28.88 22.40
N TRP A 568 -17.99 30.02 22.84
CA TRP A 568 -17.58 31.33 22.35
C TRP A 568 -16.18 31.74 22.86
N LYS A 569 -15.81 31.33 24.09
CA LYS A 569 -14.46 31.51 24.61
C LYS A 569 -13.44 30.72 23.79
N MET A 570 -13.77 29.48 23.39
CA MET A 570 -12.91 28.68 22.51
C MET A 570 -12.74 29.34 21.14
N LYS A 571 -13.83 29.85 20.54
CA LYS A 571 -13.76 30.60 19.28
C LYS A 571 -12.85 31.83 19.37
N LEU A 572 -12.94 32.57 20.48
CA LEU A 572 -12.07 33.72 20.73
C LEU A 572 -10.60 33.31 20.87
N ALA A 573 -10.32 32.22 21.57
CA ALA A 573 -8.97 31.69 21.75
C ALA A 573 -8.34 31.24 20.42
N LEU A 574 -9.12 30.58 19.55
CA LEU A 574 -8.69 30.20 18.21
C LEU A 574 -8.46 31.42 17.30
N ALA A 575 -9.36 32.41 17.34
CA ALA A 575 -9.15 33.67 16.57
C ALA A 575 -7.84 34.36 16.99
N ARG A 576 -7.52 34.38 18.27
CA ARG A 576 -6.26 34.95 18.79
C ARG A 576 -5.05 34.16 18.27
N ALA A 577 -5.13 32.82 18.26
CA ALA A 577 -4.07 31.98 17.74
C ALA A 577 -3.83 32.22 16.22
N MET A 578 -4.88 32.38 15.45
CA MET A 578 -4.77 32.72 14.02
C MET A 578 -4.18 34.10 13.78
N LEU A 579 -4.54 35.08 14.62
CA LEU A 579 -3.94 36.43 14.56
C LEU A 579 -2.44 36.46 14.87
N GLN A 580 -1.94 35.48 15.63
CA GLN A 580 -0.52 35.25 15.87
C GLN A 580 0.16 34.49 14.72
N GLU A 581 -0.59 34.15 13.66
CA GLU A 581 -0.10 33.40 12.50
C GLU A 581 0.54 32.07 12.91
N ALA A 582 -0.15 31.31 13.78
CA ALA A 582 0.31 30.02 14.30
C ALA A 582 0.55 29.03 13.15
N GLN A 583 1.74 28.41 13.14
CA GLN A 583 2.05 27.27 12.27
C GLN A 583 1.74 25.95 12.99
N VAL A 584 1.88 25.93 14.31
CA VAL A 584 1.52 24.78 15.16
C VAL A 584 0.55 25.25 16.25
N LEU A 585 -0.60 24.61 16.30
CA LEU A 585 -1.66 24.86 17.27
C LEU A 585 -1.68 23.73 18.29
N LEU A 586 -1.50 24.06 19.56
CA LEU A 586 -1.51 23.10 20.67
C LEU A 586 -2.81 23.23 21.43
N LEU A 587 -3.60 22.16 21.52
CA LEU A 587 -4.92 22.11 22.13
C LEU A 587 -4.94 21.10 23.28
N ASP A 588 -5.12 21.55 24.51
CA ASP A 588 -5.22 20.71 25.70
C ASP A 588 -6.68 20.65 26.18
N GLU A 589 -7.32 19.50 26.00
CA GLU A 589 -8.72 19.24 26.36
C GLU A 589 -9.72 20.28 25.79
N PRO A 590 -9.69 20.59 24.49
CA PRO A 590 -10.46 21.70 23.91
C PRO A 590 -11.97 21.46 23.91
N THR A 591 -12.42 20.22 24.12
CA THR A 591 -13.85 19.84 24.17
C THR A 591 -14.48 20.02 25.54
N ASN A 592 -13.67 20.25 26.59
CA ASN A 592 -14.19 20.44 27.94
C ASN A 592 -15.12 21.65 28.03
N HIS A 593 -16.26 21.49 28.66
CA HIS A 593 -17.29 22.51 28.84
C HIS A 593 -17.94 23.03 27.55
N LEU A 594 -17.78 22.29 26.41
CA LEU A 594 -18.46 22.59 25.18
C LEU A 594 -19.73 21.76 25.03
N ASP A 595 -20.75 22.36 24.43
CA ASP A 595 -21.93 21.62 23.98
C ASP A 595 -21.66 20.89 22.64
N VAL A 596 -22.55 19.99 22.26
CA VAL A 596 -22.42 19.16 21.03
C VAL A 596 -22.26 20.00 19.77
N TYR A 597 -22.93 21.16 19.72
CA TYR A 597 -22.84 22.08 18.55
C TYR A 597 -21.48 22.76 18.47
N ALA A 598 -20.96 23.17 19.63
CA ALA A 598 -19.63 23.80 19.71
C ALA A 598 -18.51 22.79 19.38
N VAL A 599 -18.63 21.53 19.84
CA VAL A 599 -17.69 20.46 19.48
C VAL A 599 -17.71 20.19 17.98
N LYS A 600 -18.90 20.07 17.39
CA LYS A 600 -19.04 19.86 15.93
C LYS A 600 -18.41 21.02 15.14
N TRP A 601 -18.71 22.27 15.53
CA TRP A 601 -18.10 23.43 14.91
C TRP A 601 -16.57 23.43 15.06
N LEU A 602 -16.05 23.05 16.22
CA LEU A 602 -14.60 22.96 16.47
C LEU A 602 -13.95 21.92 15.56
N THR A 603 -14.58 20.77 15.41
CA THR A 603 -14.11 19.70 14.50
C THR A 603 -14.05 20.21 13.05
N GLU A 604 -15.15 20.81 12.56
CA GLU A 604 -15.23 21.37 11.21
C GLU A 604 -14.20 22.49 10.98
N TYR A 605 -13.99 23.34 11.98
CA TYR A 605 -13.01 24.42 11.92
C TYR A 605 -11.58 23.89 11.84
N LEU A 606 -11.19 22.96 12.72
CA LEU A 606 -9.83 22.39 12.75
C LEU A 606 -9.52 21.53 11.51
N THR A 607 -10.51 20.81 10.99
CA THR A 607 -10.34 20.03 9.76
C THR A 607 -10.25 20.92 8.52
N GLY A 608 -10.78 22.13 8.55
CA GLY A 608 -10.65 23.12 7.48
C GLY A 608 -9.33 23.90 7.47
N LEU A 609 -8.46 23.73 8.48
CA LEU A 609 -7.14 24.37 8.52
C LEU A 609 -6.12 23.50 7.75
N GLU A 610 -5.86 23.87 6.49
CA GLU A 610 -4.95 23.11 5.62
C GLU A 610 -3.46 23.39 5.90
N ASP A 611 -3.12 24.61 6.29
CA ASP A 611 -1.72 25.08 6.47
C ASP A 611 -1.26 25.08 7.94
N VAL A 612 -2.11 24.70 8.88
CA VAL A 612 -1.81 24.74 10.31
C VAL A 612 -1.75 23.31 10.87
N THR A 613 -0.61 22.99 11.49
CA THR A 613 -0.45 21.71 12.18
C THR A 613 -1.08 21.77 13.56
N VAL A 614 -1.82 20.76 13.93
CA VAL A 614 -2.52 20.71 15.23
C VAL A 614 -1.96 19.56 16.06
N ILE A 615 -1.65 19.82 17.35
CA ILE A 615 -1.42 18.76 18.35
C ILE A 615 -2.52 18.89 19.40
N CYS A 616 -3.30 17.84 19.58
CA CYS A 616 -4.46 17.84 20.44
C CYS A 616 -4.43 16.72 21.48
N VAL A 617 -4.75 17.06 22.72
CA VAL A 617 -5.08 16.12 23.79
C VAL A 617 -6.56 16.23 24.05
N SER A 618 -7.31 15.14 23.98
CA SER A 618 -8.72 15.11 24.38
C SER A 618 -9.12 13.73 24.91
N HIS A 619 -10.12 13.73 25.80
CA HIS A 619 -10.81 12.52 26.26
C HIS A 619 -12.04 12.17 25.41
N ASP A 620 -12.44 13.04 24.50
CA ASP A 620 -13.54 12.81 23.56
C ASP A 620 -13.03 12.01 22.35
N THR A 621 -13.32 10.71 22.36
CA THR A 621 -12.88 9.77 21.32
C THR A 621 -13.51 10.07 19.96
N GLN A 622 -14.78 10.55 19.94
CA GLN A 622 -15.46 10.87 18.68
C GLN A 622 -14.84 12.12 18.04
N PHE A 623 -14.57 13.13 18.85
CA PHE A 623 -13.88 14.35 18.38
C PHE A 623 -12.49 14.04 17.81
N LEU A 624 -11.69 13.23 18.53
CA LEU A 624 -10.37 12.82 18.03
C LEU A 624 -10.48 11.99 16.75
N GLU A 625 -11.46 11.09 16.66
CA GLU A 625 -11.66 10.27 15.47
C GLU A 625 -11.97 11.08 14.22
N ASP A 626 -12.80 12.11 14.36
CA ASP A 626 -13.24 12.96 13.25
C ASP A 626 -12.17 14.00 12.84
N MET A 627 -11.22 14.32 13.73
CA MET A 627 -10.26 15.40 13.54
C MET A 627 -8.84 14.92 13.22
N VAL A 628 -8.37 13.83 13.85
CA VAL A 628 -6.96 13.41 13.87
C VAL A 628 -6.55 12.70 12.59
N THR A 629 -5.41 13.10 12.01
CA THR A 629 -4.75 12.39 10.89
C THR A 629 -3.70 11.39 11.38
N ASP A 630 -3.05 11.68 12.51
CA ASP A 630 -1.94 10.91 13.08
C ASP A 630 -2.05 10.84 14.61
N VAL A 631 -1.48 9.81 15.21
CA VAL A 631 -1.46 9.62 16.66
C VAL A 631 -0.01 9.61 17.17
N LEU A 632 0.27 10.40 18.20
CA LEU A 632 1.49 10.34 18.99
C LEU A 632 1.19 9.66 20.32
N HIS A 633 1.68 8.44 20.51
CA HIS A 633 1.39 7.65 21.71
C HIS A 633 2.57 7.61 22.69
N TYR A 634 2.30 7.86 23.97
CA TYR A 634 3.27 7.70 25.06
C TYR A 634 3.45 6.22 25.37
N GLU A 635 4.57 5.64 24.97
CA GLU A 635 4.91 4.23 25.21
C GLU A 635 6.35 4.11 25.73
N SER A 636 6.55 3.44 26.88
CA SER A 636 7.88 3.16 27.45
C SER A 636 8.81 4.38 27.53
N LEU A 637 8.30 5.53 27.96
CA LEU A 637 8.99 6.83 28.04
C LEU A 637 9.43 7.38 26.67
N LYS A 638 8.75 7.00 25.60
CA LYS A 638 8.95 7.51 24.23
C LYS A 638 7.62 7.99 23.64
N LEU A 639 7.72 8.86 22.64
CA LEU A 639 6.63 9.19 21.73
C LEU A 639 6.76 8.28 20.53
N VAL A 640 5.76 7.46 20.29
CA VAL A 640 5.69 6.57 19.14
C VAL A 640 4.65 7.13 18.17
N PRO A 641 5.03 7.53 16.96
CA PRO A 641 4.07 8.00 15.96
C PRO A 641 3.32 6.82 15.34
N TYR A 642 2.02 6.99 15.15
CA TYR A 642 1.16 6.10 14.40
C TYR A 642 0.45 6.93 13.34
N HIS A 643 0.70 6.63 12.09
CA HIS A 643 0.03 7.29 10.97
C HIS A 643 -1.38 6.73 10.79
N GLY A 644 -2.32 7.61 10.39
CA GLY A 644 -3.73 7.28 10.32
C GLY A 644 -4.52 7.68 11.56
N GLY A 645 -5.84 7.76 11.40
CA GLY A 645 -6.76 8.22 12.44
C GLY A 645 -6.85 7.31 13.65
N LEU A 646 -7.61 7.75 14.66
CA LEU A 646 -7.76 7.06 15.95
C LEU A 646 -8.25 5.61 15.81
N LYS A 647 -9.16 5.31 14.87
CA LYS A 647 -9.62 3.93 14.61
C LYS A 647 -8.48 3.03 14.17
N HIS A 648 -7.62 3.53 13.33
CA HIS A 648 -6.44 2.78 12.88
C HIS A 648 -5.52 2.47 14.06
N PHE A 649 -5.20 3.47 14.87
CA PHE A 649 -4.40 3.28 16.10
C PHE A 649 -5.02 2.24 17.05
N ILE A 650 -6.33 2.30 17.29
CA ILE A 650 -7.02 1.33 18.18
C ILE A 650 -6.98 -0.09 17.62
N SER A 651 -6.99 -0.26 16.28
CA SER A 651 -6.85 -1.57 15.65
C SER A 651 -5.47 -2.18 15.86
N LEU A 652 -4.42 -1.34 15.91
CA LEU A 652 -3.04 -1.74 16.16
C LEU A 652 -2.75 -2.00 17.65
N LYS A 653 -3.39 -1.24 18.53
CA LYS A 653 -3.18 -1.26 19.99
C LYS A 653 -4.53 -1.38 20.74
N PRO A 654 -5.19 -2.56 20.72
CA PRO A 654 -6.48 -2.75 21.40
C PRO A 654 -6.40 -2.52 22.92
N GLU A 655 -5.22 -2.68 23.50
CA GLU A 655 -4.92 -2.48 24.93
C GLU A 655 -4.80 -1.01 25.33
N ALA A 656 -4.67 -0.09 24.38
CA ALA A 656 -4.52 1.35 24.64
C ALA A 656 -5.87 2.08 24.72
N LYS A 657 -6.97 1.35 24.87
CA LYS A 657 -8.34 1.89 25.03
C LYS A 657 -8.53 2.61 26.35
#